data_3996537b9a8337e8429fa06bf04ebe06
#
_entry.id   3996537b9a8337e8429fa06bf04ebe06
#
_cell.length_a   1.000
_cell.length_b   1.000
_cell.length_c   1.000
_cell.angle_alpha   90.00
_cell.angle_beta   90.00
_cell.angle_gamma   90.00
#
_symmetry.space_group_name_H-M   'P 1'
#
loop_
_entity.id
_entity.type
_entity.pdbx_description
1 polymer ?
#
loop_
_entity_poly.entity_id
_entity_poly.type
_entity_poly.pdbx_seq_one_letter_code
_entity_poly.pdbx_strand_id
1 'polypeptide(L)'
;DLEDFYRRSADNGFGYGPVFQGLTRAWRHNGQIYAEAALPDDQSAAATAFGIHPALLDAALHPNTFADFEPTELGRLPFTFNDVTLHATGAKAVRIRMARTGPDSVTAVLADETGAPVLSIGSLIMRPVLEQVFGAARAPETMLALAWNEVPETDGAASASDDDVLLEVPAAADTTPESVHAAVEWALTRLQSFTGGRLVVLTRGAVATGPGETVTDLAAAAVWGLVRSAQSEDPGRIVLVDADADTHVTPELLARVVGTGEPQLAARAGTLLAPQLTRVDAVGEPVTLDGTVLITGGTGGLGSVVARHLVTAHGVRSLLLLSRRGAAAPGADALVEELTAEGAEVKVVACDAADRSALADVLAGVALTGVIHTAGILDDGVISTLTPEQVHRVLAPKVDAAWHLHDLTRDQDLSMFVVFSSLAGLIGSPGQGNYAAGNVYLDSLVQQRRSAGLAGISMAWGPWDQSLGLTGALSGTDMHRLGRLGMLPISEEQGMALFDRALTAGRPLLGLTELKTAALRAMADIPALFRSLAGGPARRTRARAGAAERTGGLAGRLAGLTPEQRQSHLLALVREHAAAVLGHSSGDRIAAEQPFREVGFDSLTAVELRNRLQTVTELSLPSTLVFDYPNAVRLADFLAERLGGVAASPVETLPALRSVDDDPLVIVGMACRFPGGASDPDRLWELLSQGRDGMGEFPSDRGWDTGLLTELAHAGGFVDGAMDFDAGFFAMSPREALATDPQQRLLLEGS
;
A
#
# COMPACT_ATOMS: atom_id res chain seq x y z
N ASP A 1 -24.03 37.75 3.25
CA ASP A 1 -23.02 38.47 4.03
C ASP A 1 -21.74 37.64 4.05
N LEU A 2 -20.61 38.19 3.59
CA LEU A 2 -19.34 37.44 3.44
C LEU A 2 -18.57 37.29 4.75
N GLU A 3 -18.78 38.18 5.71
CA GLU A 3 -18.22 38.01 7.08
C GLU A 3 -18.80 36.77 7.74
N ASP A 4 -20.08 36.50 7.50
CA ASP A 4 -20.73 35.25 7.93
C ASP A 4 -20.26 34.02 7.15
N PHE A 5 -19.79 34.19 5.92
CA PHE A 5 -19.30 33.08 5.10
C PHE A 5 -18.06 32.43 5.69
N TYR A 6 -17.02 33.18 5.98
CA TYR A 6 -15.77 32.64 6.54
C TYR A 6 -15.94 32.10 7.95
N ARG A 7 -16.80 32.73 8.78
CA ARG A 7 -17.15 32.20 10.10
C ARG A 7 -17.87 30.85 9.98
N ARG A 8 -18.90 30.72 9.15
CA ARG A 8 -19.59 29.46 8.92
C ARG A 8 -18.69 28.39 8.30
N SER A 9 -17.76 28.80 7.43
CA SER A 9 -16.77 27.87 6.89
C SER A 9 -15.88 27.32 7.99
N ALA A 10 -15.43 28.16 8.93
CA ALA A 10 -14.64 27.75 10.08
C ALA A 10 -15.45 26.82 11.02
N ASP A 11 -16.73 27.12 11.26
CA ASP A 11 -17.63 26.27 12.06
C ASP A 11 -17.84 24.89 11.41
N ASN A 12 -17.74 24.80 10.07
CA ASN A 12 -17.82 23.57 9.28
C ASN A 12 -16.43 22.91 9.07
N GLY A 13 -15.38 23.33 9.77
CA GLY A 13 -14.05 22.74 9.70
C GLY A 13 -13.12 23.34 8.64
N PHE A 14 -13.55 24.38 7.88
CA PHE A 14 -12.74 25.08 6.90
C PHE A 14 -12.25 26.44 7.45
N GLY A 15 -11.21 26.40 8.26
CA GLY A 15 -10.58 27.59 8.85
C GLY A 15 -9.60 28.27 7.90
N TYR A 16 -10.07 29.18 7.05
CA TYR A 16 -9.20 29.94 6.15
C TYR A 16 -8.37 30.99 6.92
N GLY A 17 -7.05 30.95 6.76
CA GLY A 17 -6.16 32.00 7.26
C GLY A 17 -6.39 33.33 6.55
N PRO A 18 -5.94 34.49 7.13
CA PRO A 18 -6.24 35.83 6.60
C PRO A 18 -5.90 36.02 5.12
N VAL A 19 -4.80 35.42 4.65
CA VAL A 19 -4.34 35.51 3.25
C VAL A 19 -5.30 34.83 2.27
N PHE A 20 -6.06 33.82 2.72
CA PHE A 20 -7.00 33.05 1.92
C PHE A 20 -8.44 33.58 1.99
N GLN A 21 -8.72 34.62 2.79
CA GLN A 21 -10.02 35.25 2.89
C GLN A 21 -10.24 36.33 1.83
N GLY A 22 -9.83 36.04 0.59
CA GLY A 22 -9.82 37.00 -0.51
C GLY A 22 -11.15 37.20 -1.24
N LEU A 23 -12.20 36.45 -0.94
CA LEU A 23 -13.53 36.63 -1.58
C LEU A 23 -14.18 37.93 -1.05
N THR A 24 -14.44 38.88 -1.95
CA THR A 24 -14.97 40.22 -1.59
C THR A 24 -16.45 40.40 -1.89
N ARG A 25 -16.96 39.76 -2.93
CA ARG A 25 -18.37 39.78 -3.32
C ARG A 25 -18.76 38.47 -3.99
N ALA A 26 -20.04 38.06 -3.84
CA ALA A 26 -20.63 36.95 -4.59
C ALA A 26 -22.14 37.18 -4.79
N TRP A 27 -22.64 36.79 -5.97
CA TRP A 27 -24.08 36.87 -6.33
C TRP A 27 -24.43 35.80 -7.35
N ARG A 28 -25.73 35.49 -7.47
CA ARG A 28 -26.27 34.57 -8.49
C ARG A 28 -27.06 35.33 -9.54
N HIS A 29 -26.91 34.92 -10.79
CA HIS A 29 -27.74 35.40 -11.89
C HIS A 29 -27.89 34.29 -12.95
N ASN A 30 -29.12 34.02 -13.34
CA ASN A 30 -29.47 33.01 -14.38
C ASN A 30 -28.78 31.64 -14.17
N GLY A 31 -28.78 31.12 -12.92
CA GLY A 31 -28.19 29.83 -12.58
C GLY A 31 -26.65 29.81 -12.56
N GLN A 32 -26.01 30.95 -12.79
CA GLN A 32 -24.55 31.10 -12.69
C GLN A 32 -24.17 31.87 -11.42
N ILE A 33 -22.98 31.65 -10.96
CA ILE A 33 -22.37 32.34 -9.82
C ILE A 33 -21.38 33.35 -10.36
N TYR A 34 -21.46 34.56 -9.86
CA TYR A 34 -20.51 35.62 -10.11
C TYR A 34 -19.89 36.04 -8.80
N ALA A 35 -18.59 36.33 -8.80
CA ALA A 35 -17.89 36.75 -7.62
C ALA A 35 -16.71 37.67 -7.95
N GLU A 36 -16.20 38.35 -6.92
CA GLU A 36 -14.97 39.15 -6.97
C GLU A 36 -14.07 38.66 -5.84
N ALA A 37 -12.80 38.43 -6.19
CA ALA A 37 -11.76 38.04 -5.21
C ALA A 37 -10.51 38.90 -5.43
N ALA A 38 -9.83 39.26 -4.32
CA ALA A 38 -8.61 40.04 -4.34
C ALA A 38 -7.61 39.55 -3.29
N LEU A 39 -6.32 39.70 -3.58
CA LEU A 39 -5.27 39.51 -2.58
C LEU A 39 -5.28 40.63 -1.55
N PRO A 40 -4.93 40.36 -0.31
CA PRO A 40 -4.59 41.39 0.67
C PRO A 40 -3.46 42.31 0.18
N ASP A 41 -3.46 43.57 0.61
CA ASP A 41 -2.50 44.58 0.12
C ASP A 41 -1.05 44.18 0.36
N ASP A 42 -0.74 43.51 1.45
CA ASP A 42 0.59 43.01 1.81
C ASP A 42 1.08 41.87 0.92
N GLN A 43 0.15 41.13 0.27
CA GLN A 43 0.44 40.02 -0.67
C GLN A 43 0.42 40.46 -2.15
N SER A 44 -0.11 41.63 -2.43
CA SER A 44 -0.27 42.16 -3.80
C SER A 44 1.05 42.29 -4.55
N ALA A 45 2.16 42.56 -3.85
CA ALA A 45 3.49 42.64 -4.46
C ALA A 45 4.02 41.28 -4.94
N ALA A 46 3.64 40.18 -4.26
CA ALA A 46 4.05 38.83 -4.58
C ALA A 46 3.30 38.24 -5.79
N ALA A 47 2.17 38.86 -6.21
CA ALA A 47 1.35 38.36 -7.31
C ALA A 47 2.13 38.15 -8.63
N THR A 48 3.11 39.01 -8.91
CA THR A 48 3.91 38.95 -10.14
C THR A 48 4.91 37.79 -10.18
N ALA A 49 5.17 37.12 -9.04
CA ALA A 49 6.04 35.96 -8.96
C ALA A 49 5.33 34.67 -9.41
N PHE A 50 4.01 34.71 -9.63
CA PHE A 50 3.19 33.54 -9.98
C PHE A 50 2.42 33.78 -11.29
N GLY A 51 2.08 32.70 -12.00
CA GLY A 51 1.08 32.75 -13.07
C GLY A 51 -0.24 33.29 -12.54
N ILE A 52 -0.76 32.67 -11.47
CA ILE A 52 -1.80 33.18 -10.59
C ILE A 52 -1.37 32.88 -9.14
N HIS A 53 -1.50 33.87 -8.24
CA HIS A 53 -1.12 33.66 -6.84
C HIS A 53 -1.99 32.58 -6.19
N PRO A 54 -1.42 31.58 -5.46
CA PRO A 54 -2.19 30.46 -4.91
C PRO A 54 -3.38 30.90 -4.04
N ALA A 55 -3.20 31.90 -3.17
CA ALA A 55 -4.28 32.40 -2.33
C ALA A 55 -5.38 33.13 -3.13
N LEU A 56 -5.06 33.75 -4.27
CA LEU A 56 -6.06 34.34 -5.15
C LEU A 56 -6.86 33.26 -5.90
N LEU A 57 -6.18 32.21 -6.36
CA LEU A 57 -6.86 31.10 -7.00
C LEU A 57 -7.79 30.38 -6.02
N ASP A 58 -7.31 30.08 -4.80
CA ASP A 58 -8.13 29.45 -3.77
C ASP A 58 -9.36 30.30 -3.43
N ALA A 59 -9.19 31.60 -3.15
CA ALA A 59 -10.30 32.53 -2.91
C ALA A 59 -11.28 32.61 -4.08
N ALA A 60 -10.78 32.48 -5.32
CA ALA A 60 -11.61 32.47 -6.53
C ALA A 60 -12.45 31.18 -6.67
N LEU A 61 -12.09 30.12 -5.96
CA LEU A 61 -12.84 28.87 -5.93
C LEU A 61 -13.89 28.82 -4.81
N HIS A 62 -13.81 29.64 -3.76
CA HIS A 62 -14.77 29.68 -2.65
C HIS A 62 -16.24 29.83 -3.12
N PRO A 63 -16.56 30.56 -4.21
CA PRO A 63 -17.94 30.65 -4.70
C PRO A 63 -18.58 29.33 -5.08
N ASN A 64 -17.79 28.24 -5.26
CA ASN A 64 -18.34 26.89 -5.51
C ASN A 64 -19.34 26.46 -4.43
N THR A 65 -19.16 26.93 -3.18
CA THR A 65 -20.06 26.67 -2.05
C THR A 65 -21.49 27.15 -2.32
N PHE A 66 -21.64 28.11 -3.22
CA PHE A 66 -22.96 28.60 -3.66
C PHE A 66 -23.50 27.87 -4.88
N ALA A 67 -22.79 26.89 -5.45
CA ALA A 67 -23.31 26.00 -6.47
C ALA A 67 -24.35 25.06 -5.84
N ASP A 68 -25.48 24.85 -6.55
CA ASP A 68 -26.56 24.00 -6.04
C ASP A 68 -26.18 22.51 -6.16
N PHE A 69 -25.15 22.10 -5.44
CA PHE A 69 -24.80 20.70 -5.27
C PHE A 69 -25.74 20.02 -4.27
N GLU A 70 -25.84 18.70 -4.34
CA GLU A 70 -26.48 17.92 -3.29
C GLU A 70 -25.84 18.27 -1.93
N PRO A 71 -26.65 18.58 -0.91
CA PRO A 71 -26.14 18.92 0.41
C PRO A 71 -25.24 17.81 0.95
N THR A 72 -24.10 18.18 1.51
CA THR A 72 -23.18 17.27 2.21
C THR A 72 -22.91 17.83 3.60
N GLU A 73 -22.71 16.98 4.59
CA GLU A 73 -22.57 17.41 6.00
C GLU A 73 -21.38 18.33 6.22
N LEU A 74 -20.29 18.14 5.47
CA LEU A 74 -19.02 18.85 5.64
C LEU A 74 -18.57 19.66 4.40
N GLY A 75 -19.45 19.82 3.39
CA GLY A 75 -19.10 20.55 2.16
C GLY A 75 -18.30 19.72 1.15
N ARG A 76 -17.69 20.39 0.17
CA ARG A 76 -16.97 19.79 -0.96
C ARG A 76 -15.64 20.47 -1.18
N LEU A 77 -14.61 19.70 -1.59
CA LEU A 77 -13.30 20.22 -1.97
C LEU A 77 -13.03 20.05 -3.46
N PRO A 78 -12.24 20.97 -4.07
CA PRO A 78 -11.67 20.80 -5.40
C PRO A 78 -10.84 19.50 -5.44
N PHE A 79 -11.08 18.65 -6.45
CA PHE A 79 -10.38 17.37 -6.56
C PHE A 79 -9.61 17.23 -7.88
N THR A 80 -10.25 17.57 -9.00
CA THR A 80 -9.61 17.44 -10.32
C THR A 80 -9.88 18.68 -11.15
N PHE A 81 -8.82 19.21 -11.76
CA PHE A 81 -8.85 20.35 -12.67
C PHE A 81 -8.59 19.84 -14.08
N ASN A 82 -9.53 20.10 -15.01
CA ASN A 82 -9.38 19.74 -16.42
C ASN A 82 -9.49 20.99 -17.29
N ASP A 83 -8.79 20.99 -18.42
CA ASP A 83 -8.80 22.07 -19.40
C ASP A 83 -8.48 23.45 -18.79
N VAL A 84 -7.40 23.51 -18.01
CA VAL A 84 -6.95 24.75 -17.37
C VAL A 84 -6.11 25.54 -18.35
N THR A 85 -6.52 26.77 -18.64
CA THR A 85 -5.76 27.68 -19.50
C THR A 85 -5.49 28.99 -18.77
N LEU A 86 -4.21 29.32 -18.59
CA LEU A 86 -3.77 30.62 -18.08
C LEU A 86 -3.63 31.60 -19.24
N HIS A 87 -4.37 32.70 -19.22
CA HIS A 87 -4.39 33.72 -20.27
C HIS A 87 -3.52 34.93 -19.92
N ALA A 88 -3.42 35.27 -18.62
CA ALA A 88 -2.62 36.38 -18.13
C ALA A 88 -1.99 36.02 -16.78
N THR A 89 -0.86 36.67 -16.45
CA THR A 89 -0.11 36.42 -15.21
C THR A 89 -0.10 37.63 -14.29
N GLY A 90 0.13 37.40 -12.99
CA GLY A 90 0.35 38.45 -12.00
C GLY A 90 -0.94 39.21 -11.59
N ALA A 91 -2.12 38.63 -11.79
CA ALA A 91 -3.36 39.22 -11.35
C ALA A 91 -3.42 39.36 -9.83
N LYS A 92 -3.84 40.53 -9.34
CA LYS A 92 -4.03 40.85 -7.92
C LYS A 92 -5.47 40.73 -7.45
N ALA A 93 -6.40 40.88 -8.38
CA ALA A 93 -7.82 40.72 -8.21
C ALA A 93 -8.44 40.08 -9.45
N VAL A 94 -9.51 39.35 -9.27
CA VAL A 94 -10.23 38.69 -10.36
C VAL A 94 -11.74 38.78 -10.16
N ARG A 95 -12.45 38.87 -11.30
CA ARG A 95 -13.89 38.64 -11.43
C ARG A 95 -14.12 37.21 -11.87
N ILE A 96 -14.98 36.52 -11.19
CA ILE A 96 -15.24 35.11 -11.36
C ILE A 96 -16.63 34.88 -11.94
N ARG A 97 -16.71 34.03 -12.94
CA ARG A 97 -17.96 33.45 -13.39
C ARG A 97 -17.87 31.93 -13.28
N MET A 98 -18.78 31.33 -12.53
CA MET A 98 -18.82 29.90 -12.31
C MET A 98 -20.19 29.33 -12.67
N ALA A 99 -20.20 28.20 -13.34
CA ALA A 99 -21.44 27.52 -13.72
C ALA A 99 -21.31 26.01 -13.44
N ARG A 100 -22.40 25.43 -12.94
CA ARG A 100 -22.48 23.99 -12.74
C ARG A 100 -22.60 23.30 -14.10
N THR A 101 -21.79 22.27 -14.34
CA THR A 101 -21.75 21.49 -15.59
C THR A 101 -22.12 20.01 -15.38
N GLY A 102 -22.21 19.55 -14.14
CA GLY A 102 -22.59 18.19 -13.82
C GLY A 102 -22.98 18.03 -12.34
N PRO A 103 -23.26 16.80 -11.90
CA PRO A 103 -23.63 16.54 -10.50
C PRO A 103 -22.54 17.00 -9.52
N ASP A 104 -21.26 16.86 -9.86
CA ASP A 104 -20.12 17.18 -9.01
C ASP A 104 -19.10 18.09 -9.72
N SER A 105 -19.48 18.79 -10.79
CA SER A 105 -18.56 19.60 -11.58
C SER A 105 -19.06 21.00 -11.86
N VAL A 106 -18.11 21.94 -11.89
CA VAL A 106 -18.31 23.32 -12.29
C VAL A 106 -17.27 23.72 -13.34
N THR A 107 -17.61 24.69 -14.19
CA THR A 107 -16.65 25.44 -15.00
C THR A 107 -16.42 26.80 -14.34
N ALA A 108 -15.20 27.35 -14.47
CA ALA A 108 -14.87 28.66 -13.95
C ALA A 108 -14.10 29.49 -14.98
N VAL A 109 -14.42 30.77 -15.05
CA VAL A 109 -13.71 31.78 -15.86
C VAL A 109 -13.38 32.93 -14.94
N LEU A 110 -12.08 33.23 -14.85
CA LEU A 110 -11.54 34.34 -14.09
C LEU A 110 -11.11 35.43 -15.08
N ALA A 111 -11.54 36.66 -14.85
CA ALA A 111 -11.18 37.81 -15.64
C ALA A 111 -10.63 38.93 -14.75
N ASP A 112 -9.84 39.83 -15.30
CA ASP A 112 -9.40 41.04 -14.60
C ASP A 112 -10.51 42.08 -14.44
N GLU A 113 -10.20 43.24 -13.88
CA GLU A 113 -11.13 44.33 -13.66
C GLU A 113 -11.71 44.93 -14.98
N THR A 114 -11.00 44.74 -16.10
CA THR A 114 -11.46 45.21 -17.43
C THR A 114 -12.33 44.16 -18.12
N GLY A 115 -12.36 42.92 -17.62
CA GLY A 115 -13.07 41.80 -18.19
C GLY A 115 -12.19 40.96 -19.13
N ALA A 116 -10.88 41.24 -19.23
CA ALA A 116 -9.95 40.40 -19.99
C ALA A 116 -9.71 39.06 -19.26
N PRO A 117 -9.66 37.94 -19.96
CA PRO A 117 -9.49 36.61 -19.30
C PRO A 117 -8.13 36.47 -18.63
N VAL A 118 -8.11 35.97 -17.41
CA VAL A 118 -6.91 35.65 -16.63
C VAL A 118 -6.69 34.15 -16.57
N LEU A 119 -7.74 33.37 -16.23
CA LEU A 119 -7.69 31.91 -16.16
C LEU A 119 -9.04 31.33 -16.55
N SER A 120 -9.03 30.20 -17.25
CA SER A 120 -10.23 29.40 -17.48
C SER A 120 -10.02 27.95 -17.05
N ILE A 121 -11.05 27.38 -16.44
CA ILE A 121 -11.10 25.98 -16.01
C ILE A 121 -12.33 25.37 -16.69
N GLY A 122 -12.10 24.46 -17.65
CA GLY A 122 -13.17 23.82 -18.42
C GLY A 122 -14.01 22.86 -17.57
N SER A 123 -13.38 22.16 -16.60
CA SER A 123 -14.10 21.35 -15.61
C SER A 123 -13.31 21.27 -14.31
N LEU A 124 -13.95 21.66 -13.22
CA LEU A 124 -13.48 21.47 -11.85
C LEU A 124 -14.40 20.46 -11.18
N ILE A 125 -13.86 19.30 -10.85
CA ILE A 125 -14.60 18.25 -10.14
C ILE A 125 -14.49 18.50 -8.64
N MET A 126 -15.64 18.55 -7.98
CA MET A 126 -15.77 18.75 -6.55
C MET A 126 -16.10 17.42 -5.88
N ARG A 127 -15.39 17.05 -4.84
CA ARG A 127 -15.72 15.85 -4.04
C ARG A 127 -16.30 16.23 -2.69
N PRO A 128 -17.35 15.51 -2.22
CA PRO A 128 -17.80 15.62 -0.85
C PRO A 128 -16.65 15.37 0.12
N VAL A 129 -16.54 16.20 1.14
CA VAL A 129 -15.69 15.89 2.28
C VAL A 129 -16.45 14.84 3.08
N LEU A 130 -15.87 13.66 3.16
CA LEU A 130 -16.42 12.63 4.01
C LEU A 130 -16.13 13.02 5.48
N GLU A 131 -17.09 12.81 6.37
CA GLU A 131 -16.95 13.04 7.84
C GLU A 131 -15.67 12.45 8.43
N GLN A 132 -15.09 11.49 7.74
CA GLN A 132 -13.86 10.80 8.09
C GLN A 132 -12.60 11.70 8.02
N VAL A 133 -12.67 12.87 7.40
CA VAL A 133 -11.50 13.77 7.22
C VAL A 133 -11.47 14.88 8.29
N PHE A 134 -12.61 15.33 8.84
CA PHE A 134 -12.66 16.52 9.71
C PHE A 134 -13.53 16.39 10.97
N GLY A 135 -13.58 15.28 11.66
CA GLY A 135 -14.14 15.36 13.00
C GLY A 135 -15.37 14.52 13.31
N ALA A 136 -15.22 13.23 13.21
CA ALA A 136 -15.81 12.38 14.24
C ALA A 136 -14.95 12.49 15.50
N ALA A 137 -15.54 12.39 16.69
CA ALA A 137 -14.79 12.22 17.92
C ALA A 137 -13.63 11.24 17.65
N ARG A 138 -12.38 11.70 17.89
CA ARG A 138 -11.13 10.98 17.60
C ARG A 138 -11.34 9.50 17.92
N ALA A 139 -11.20 8.62 16.95
CA ALA A 139 -11.38 7.19 17.22
C ALA A 139 -10.38 6.81 18.30
N PRO A 140 -10.76 6.02 19.30
CA PRO A 140 -9.86 5.75 20.41
C PRO A 140 -8.63 4.99 19.89
N GLU A 141 -7.47 5.48 20.29
CA GLU A 141 -6.21 4.76 20.16
C GLU A 141 -6.40 3.33 20.67
N THR A 142 -6.10 2.35 19.83
CA THR A 142 -6.46 0.97 20.11
C THR A 142 -5.23 0.08 20.12
N MET A 143 -5.03 -0.61 21.24
CA MET A 143 -4.09 -1.72 21.33
C MET A 143 -4.84 -3.04 21.10
N LEU A 144 -4.31 -3.88 20.25
CA LEU A 144 -4.87 -5.15 19.85
C LEU A 144 -3.90 -6.29 20.19
N ALA A 145 -4.44 -7.39 20.70
CA ALA A 145 -3.71 -8.64 20.85
C ALA A 145 -4.36 -9.74 20.03
N LEU A 146 -3.55 -10.69 19.59
CA LEU A 146 -4.03 -11.89 18.92
C LEU A 146 -4.47 -12.90 20.00
N ALA A 147 -5.71 -13.35 19.90
CA ALA A 147 -6.29 -14.41 20.73
C ALA A 147 -6.67 -15.58 19.83
N TRP A 148 -6.39 -16.80 20.29
CA TRP A 148 -6.77 -18.01 19.58
C TRP A 148 -7.97 -18.64 20.25
N ASN A 149 -9.05 -18.83 19.50
CA ASN A 149 -10.32 -19.35 20.01
C ASN A 149 -10.64 -20.69 19.36
N GLU A 150 -11.19 -21.60 20.14
CA GLU A 150 -11.61 -22.91 19.64
C GLU A 150 -12.68 -22.76 18.56
N VAL A 151 -12.50 -23.49 17.45
CA VAL A 151 -13.48 -23.57 16.38
C VAL A 151 -14.38 -24.76 16.67
N PRO A 152 -15.68 -24.56 16.95
CA PRO A 152 -16.60 -25.65 17.23
C PRO A 152 -16.68 -26.60 16.04
N GLU A 153 -16.81 -27.89 16.32
CA GLU A 153 -17.06 -28.92 15.30
C GLU A 153 -18.36 -28.64 14.57
N THR A 154 -18.35 -28.73 13.24
CA THR A 154 -19.54 -28.55 12.41
C THR A 154 -20.05 -29.91 11.96
N ASP A 155 -21.26 -30.27 12.35
CA ASP A 155 -22.00 -31.36 11.73
C ASP A 155 -22.27 -31.02 10.26
N GLY A 156 -21.68 -31.76 9.33
CA GLY A 156 -21.81 -31.54 7.89
C GLY A 156 -20.60 -30.82 7.24
N ALA A 157 -19.39 -31.14 7.68
CA ALA A 157 -18.17 -30.65 7.06
C ALA A 157 -18.18 -30.90 5.53
N ALA A 158 -17.88 -29.86 4.75
CA ALA A 158 -17.54 -30.04 3.35
C ALA A 158 -16.38 -31.04 3.28
N SER A 159 -16.57 -32.12 2.54
CA SER A 159 -15.48 -33.07 2.29
C SER A 159 -14.34 -32.34 1.57
N ALA A 160 -13.11 -32.71 1.92
CA ALA A 160 -11.97 -32.31 1.11
C ALA A 160 -12.24 -32.71 -0.34
N SER A 161 -11.97 -31.82 -1.28
CA SER A 161 -12.08 -32.10 -2.70
C SER A 161 -10.82 -32.81 -3.19
N ASP A 162 -10.94 -33.66 -4.23
CA ASP A 162 -9.74 -34.22 -4.87
C ASP A 162 -8.81 -33.17 -5.46
N ASP A 163 -9.30 -31.95 -5.64
CA ASP A 163 -8.51 -30.78 -6.12
C ASP A 163 -7.80 -30.01 -4.99
N ASP A 164 -8.02 -30.38 -3.72
CA ASP A 164 -7.36 -29.73 -2.58
C ASP A 164 -5.91 -30.25 -2.45
N VAL A 165 -4.93 -29.34 -2.44
CA VAL A 165 -3.51 -29.68 -2.39
C VAL A 165 -2.94 -29.31 -1.01
N LEU A 166 -2.24 -30.25 -0.37
CA LEU A 166 -1.49 -30.01 0.85
C LEU A 166 -0.05 -29.60 0.49
N LEU A 167 0.39 -28.47 1.01
CA LEU A 167 1.77 -28.00 0.95
C LEU A 167 2.34 -27.93 2.37
N GLU A 168 3.16 -28.91 2.74
CA GLU A 168 3.89 -28.88 4.03
C GLU A 168 5.18 -28.07 3.89
N VAL A 169 5.33 -27.04 4.74
CA VAL A 169 6.53 -26.22 4.78
C VAL A 169 7.64 -27.03 5.45
N PRO A 170 8.79 -27.20 4.80
CA PRO A 170 9.92 -27.91 5.41
C PRO A 170 10.35 -27.23 6.71
N ALA A 171 10.59 -28.03 7.76
CA ALA A 171 11.16 -27.52 9.00
C ALA A 171 12.54 -26.88 8.74
N ALA A 172 12.79 -25.73 9.32
CA ALA A 172 14.08 -25.07 9.20
C ALA A 172 15.17 -25.90 9.89
N ALA A 173 16.37 -25.89 9.30
CA ALA A 173 17.53 -26.59 9.85
C ALA A 173 18.04 -25.90 11.13
N ASP A 174 17.89 -24.58 11.19
CA ASP A 174 18.31 -23.71 12.28
C ASP A 174 17.47 -22.42 12.31
N THR A 175 17.81 -21.49 13.20
CA THR A 175 17.11 -20.20 13.36
C THR A 175 17.85 -19.04 12.71
N THR A 176 18.79 -19.32 11.78
CA THR A 176 19.56 -18.26 11.12
C THR A 176 18.75 -17.49 10.09
N PRO A 177 19.13 -16.25 9.77
CA PRO A 177 18.51 -15.48 8.70
C PRO A 177 18.47 -16.22 7.37
N GLU A 178 19.52 -16.96 7.02
CA GLU A 178 19.62 -17.70 5.78
C GLU A 178 18.51 -18.76 5.65
N SER A 179 18.19 -19.46 6.74
CA SER A 179 17.08 -20.42 6.78
C SER A 179 15.74 -19.75 6.58
N VAL A 180 15.54 -18.53 7.10
CA VAL A 180 14.31 -17.74 6.91
C VAL A 180 14.17 -17.30 5.46
N HIS A 181 15.24 -16.75 4.87
CA HIS A 181 15.27 -16.35 3.46
C HIS A 181 14.92 -17.52 2.54
N ALA A 182 15.57 -18.67 2.76
CA ALA A 182 15.33 -19.89 1.97
C ALA A 182 13.87 -20.38 2.08
N ALA A 183 13.30 -20.36 3.29
CA ALA A 183 11.91 -20.81 3.50
C ALA A 183 10.89 -19.89 2.82
N VAL A 184 11.10 -18.56 2.90
CA VAL A 184 10.19 -17.58 2.26
C VAL A 184 10.30 -17.67 0.73
N GLU A 185 11.50 -17.80 0.17
CA GLU A 185 11.71 -18.00 -1.27
C GLU A 185 11.12 -19.32 -1.77
N TRP A 186 11.31 -20.40 -1.01
CA TRP A 186 10.70 -21.69 -1.30
C TRP A 186 9.17 -21.59 -1.33
N ALA A 187 8.57 -20.95 -0.32
CA ALA A 187 7.12 -20.77 -0.26
C ALA A 187 6.60 -19.89 -1.40
N LEU A 188 7.30 -18.80 -1.73
CA LEU A 188 6.95 -17.93 -2.85
C LEU A 188 6.90 -18.71 -4.17
N THR A 189 7.93 -19.50 -4.47
CA THR A 189 8.00 -20.32 -5.68
C THR A 189 6.82 -21.29 -5.78
N ARG A 190 6.41 -21.90 -4.65
CA ARG A 190 5.26 -22.81 -4.61
C ARG A 190 3.93 -22.09 -4.80
N LEU A 191 3.75 -20.93 -4.18
CA LEU A 191 2.56 -20.10 -4.37
C LEU A 191 2.42 -19.63 -5.82
N GLN A 192 3.52 -19.22 -6.47
CA GLN A 192 3.54 -18.78 -7.87
C GLN A 192 3.23 -19.91 -8.85
N SER A 193 3.69 -21.12 -8.57
CA SER A 193 3.47 -22.28 -9.43
C SER A 193 2.12 -22.97 -9.21
N PHE A 194 1.36 -22.58 -8.18
CA PHE A 194 0.12 -23.25 -7.82
C PHE A 194 -1.04 -22.82 -8.73
N THR A 195 -1.58 -23.79 -9.50
CA THR A 195 -2.71 -23.60 -10.43
C THR A 195 -3.95 -24.41 -10.05
N GLY A 196 -3.89 -25.21 -8.97
CA GLY A 196 -4.97 -26.11 -8.52
C GLY A 196 -6.19 -25.40 -7.89
N GLY A 197 -7.07 -26.17 -7.28
CA GLY A 197 -8.27 -25.70 -6.59
C GLY A 197 -7.96 -24.93 -5.31
N ARG A 198 -7.91 -25.60 -4.15
CA ARG A 198 -7.55 -25.01 -2.86
C ARG A 198 -6.18 -25.50 -2.40
N LEU A 199 -5.39 -24.59 -1.81
CA LEU A 199 -4.10 -24.90 -1.20
C LEU A 199 -4.22 -24.86 0.32
N VAL A 200 -3.85 -25.95 0.98
CA VAL A 200 -3.68 -26.00 2.44
C VAL A 200 -2.18 -25.94 2.73
N VAL A 201 -1.73 -24.82 3.30
CA VAL A 201 -0.32 -24.64 3.69
C VAL A 201 -0.18 -25.04 5.16
N LEU A 202 0.61 -26.07 5.41
CA LEU A 202 0.87 -26.63 6.73
C LEU A 202 2.24 -26.21 7.21
N THR A 203 2.28 -25.66 8.43
CA THR A 203 3.52 -25.37 9.17
C THR A 203 3.54 -26.14 10.50
N ARG A 204 4.71 -26.15 11.14
CA ARG A 204 4.87 -26.70 12.49
C ARG A 204 5.67 -25.73 13.36
N GLY A 205 5.07 -25.34 14.50
CA GLY A 205 5.72 -24.44 15.44
C GLY A 205 5.88 -22.98 14.94
N ALA A 206 5.12 -22.59 13.95
CA ALA A 206 5.13 -21.22 13.40
C ALA A 206 4.38 -20.21 14.26
N VAL A 207 3.42 -20.65 15.07
CA VAL A 207 2.61 -19.76 15.93
C VAL A 207 2.52 -20.31 17.36
N ALA A 208 2.40 -19.39 18.32
CA ALA A 208 2.06 -19.70 19.70
C ALA A 208 0.58 -19.32 19.94
N THR A 209 -0.21 -20.26 20.45
CA THR A 209 -1.68 -20.09 20.60
C THR A 209 -2.10 -19.70 21.99
N GLY A 210 -1.24 -19.84 22.99
CA GLY A 210 -1.57 -19.55 24.38
C GLY A 210 -0.38 -19.36 25.30
N PRO A 211 -0.63 -19.06 26.58
CA PRO A 211 0.41 -18.96 27.59
C PRO A 211 1.18 -20.28 27.73
N GLY A 212 2.50 -20.19 27.69
CA GLY A 212 3.39 -21.37 27.80
C GLY A 212 3.76 -22.00 26.47
N GLU A 213 3.13 -21.64 25.36
CA GLU A 213 3.64 -21.96 24.03
C GLU A 213 4.66 -20.93 23.56
N THR A 214 5.59 -21.39 22.72
CA THR A 214 6.57 -20.53 22.04
C THR A 214 6.61 -20.87 20.57
N VAL A 215 6.96 -19.89 19.74
CA VAL A 215 7.32 -20.13 18.35
C VAL A 215 8.64 -20.85 18.31
N THR A 216 8.68 -22.04 17.70
CA THR A 216 9.88 -22.87 17.61
C THR A 216 10.56 -22.82 16.26
N ASP A 217 9.81 -22.46 15.19
CA ASP A 217 10.33 -22.31 13.84
C ASP A 217 10.05 -20.89 13.31
N LEU A 218 11.09 -20.03 13.39
CA LEU A 218 11.02 -18.64 12.92
C LEU A 218 10.88 -18.52 11.40
N ALA A 219 11.41 -19.49 10.65
CA ALA A 219 11.33 -19.52 9.20
C ALA A 219 9.90 -19.86 8.75
N ALA A 220 9.28 -20.86 9.36
CA ALA A 220 7.88 -21.19 9.15
C ALA A 220 6.96 -20.03 9.57
N ALA A 221 7.30 -19.29 10.64
CA ALA A 221 6.58 -18.10 11.04
C ALA A 221 6.64 -16.99 9.98
N ALA A 222 7.79 -16.73 9.36
CA ALA A 222 7.92 -15.77 8.27
C ALA A 222 7.05 -16.16 7.06
N VAL A 223 6.95 -17.47 6.75
CA VAL A 223 6.06 -17.98 5.69
C VAL A 223 4.60 -17.63 5.97
N TRP A 224 4.15 -17.59 7.24
CA TRP A 224 2.79 -17.14 7.58
C TRP A 224 2.51 -15.73 7.08
N GLY A 225 3.46 -14.80 7.20
CA GLY A 225 3.32 -13.44 6.70
C GLY A 225 3.13 -13.38 5.19
N LEU A 226 3.97 -14.12 4.45
CA LEU A 226 3.86 -14.26 2.99
C LEU A 226 2.49 -14.81 2.59
N VAL A 227 2.08 -15.93 3.21
CA VAL A 227 0.83 -16.63 2.88
C VAL A 227 -0.41 -15.81 3.26
N ARG A 228 -0.40 -15.04 4.35
CA ARG A 228 -1.48 -14.08 4.69
C ARG A 228 -1.68 -13.04 3.59
N SER A 229 -0.61 -12.55 3.00
CA SER A 229 -0.71 -11.63 1.85
C SER A 229 -1.26 -12.35 0.62
N ALA A 230 -0.82 -13.58 0.34
CA ALA A 230 -1.39 -14.41 -0.71
C ALA A 230 -2.89 -14.68 -0.50
N GLN A 231 -3.34 -14.93 0.74
CA GLN A 231 -4.76 -15.07 1.09
C GLN A 231 -5.56 -13.79 0.82
N SER A 232 -4.95 -12.63 1.02
CA SER A 232 -5.58 -11.34 0.74
C SER A 232 -5.66 -11.04 -0.77
N GLU A 233 -4.70 -11.57 -1.55
CA GLU A 233 -4.70 -11.46 -3.01
C GLU A 233 -5.66 -12.46 -3.66
N ASP A 234 -5.83 -13.67 -3.10
CA ASP A 234 -6.72 -14.72 -3.61
C ASP A 234 -7.61 -15.30 -2.49
N PRO A 235 -8.64 -14.56 -2.05
CA PRO A 235 -9.47 -14.92 -0.91
C PRO A 235 -10.20 -16.27 -1.10
N GLY A 236 -10.16 -17.10 -0.06
CA GLY A 236 -10.88 -18.38 -0.01
C GLY A 236 -10.18 -19.54 -0.72
N ARG A 237 -9.05 -19.30 -1.38
CA ARG A 237 -8.29 -20.32 -2.11
C ARG A 237 -7.16 -20.94 -1.29
N ILE A 238 -6.65 -20.22 -0.29
CA ILE A 238 -5.53 -20.69 0.53
C ILE A 238 -6.00 -20.81 1.97
N VAL A 239 -5.71 -21.92 2.61
CA VAL A 239 -5.91 -22.15 4.05
C VAL A 239 -4.55 -22.36 4.69
N LEU A 240 -4.27 -21.65 5.78
CA LEU A 240 -3.03 -21.71 6.52
C LEU A 240 -3.28 -22.44 7.84
N VAL A 241 -2.51 -23.48 8.14
CA VAL A 241 -2.64 -24.26 9.35
C VAL A 241 -1.29 -24.53 9.98
N ASP A 242 -1.17 -24.31 11.30
CA ASP A 242 0.00 -24.70 12.09
C ASP A 242 -0.35 -25.88 13.00
N ALA A 243 0.41 -26.96 12.93
CA ALA A 243 0.22 -28.13 13.75
C ALA A 243 1.34 -28.24 14.80
N ASP A 244 1.03 -28.79 15.97
CA ASP A 244 2.06 -29.21 16.91
C ASP A 244 2.85 -30.42 16.38
N ALA A 245 3.99 -30.73 17.02
CA ALA A 245 4.88 -31.79 16.56
C ALA A 245 4.21 -33.18 16.56
N ASP A 246 3.26 -33.39 17.47
CA ASP A 246 2.61 -34.68 17.68
C ASP A 246 1.34 -34.85 16.83
N THR A 247 0.86 -33.79 16.18
CA THR A 247 -0.32 -33.83 15.33
C THR A 247 0.00 -34.50 14.00
N HIS A 248 -0.55 -35.70 13.78
CA HIS A 248 -0.51 -36.36 12.49
C HIS A 248 -1.53 -35.76 11.52
N VAL A 249 -1.04 -35.37 10.35
CA VAL A 249 -1.91 -34.83 9.30
C VAL A 249 -2.58 -35.98 8.57
N THR A 250 -3.86 -36.19 8.85
CA THR A 250 -4.67 -37.23 8.22
C THR A 250 -5.69 -36.59 7.26
N PRO A 251 -6.22 -37.34 6.30
CA PRO A 251 -7.32 -36.85 5.43
C PRO A 251 -8.51 -36.30 6.22
N GLU A 252 -8.81 -36.87 7.39
CA GLU A 252 -9.90 -36.42 8.27
C GLU A 252 -9.59 -35.08 8.89
N LEU A 253 -8.33 -34.82 9.31
CA LEU A 253 -7.91 -33.51 9.81
C LEU A 253 -7.99 -32.47 8.71
N LEU A 254 -7.53 -32.78 7.49
CA LEU A 254 -7.63 -31.89 6.34
C LEU A 254 -9.09 -31.57 5.99
N ALA A 255 -9.96 -32.55 6.00
CA ALA A 255 -11.39 -32.35 5.78
C ALA A 255 -12.00 -31.44 6.85
N ARG A 256 -11.62 -31.61 8.14
CA ARG A 256 -12.02 -30.72 9.24
C ARG A 256 -11.51 -29.32 9.02
N VAL A 257 -10.21 -29.14 8.73
CA VAL A 257 -9.57 -27.84 8.47
C VAL A 257 -10.33 -27.08 7.37
N VAL A 258 -10.54 -27.73 6.23
CA VAL A 258 -11.27 -27.14 5.09
C VAL A 258 -12.73 -26.86 5.46
N GLY A 259 -13.37 -27.79 6.19
CA GLY A 259 -14.77 -27.70 6.60
C GLY A 259 -15.08 -26.55 7.56
N THR A 260 -14.09 -26.00 8.27
CA THR A 260 -14.30 -24.83 9.15
C THR A 260 -14.63 -23.57 8.36
N GLY A 261 -14.12 -23.43 7.14
CA GLY A 261 -14.16 -22.18 6.36
C GLY A 261 -13.29 -21.05 6.94
N GLU A 262 -12.46 -21.33 7.96
CA GLU A 262 -11.53 -20.35 8.50
C GLU A 262 -10.25 -20.30 7.65
N PRO A 263 -9.73 -19.09 7.32
CA PRO A 263 -8.54 -18.97 6.49
C PRO A 263 -7.25 -19.33 7.24
N GLN A 264 -7.25 -19.25 8.56
CA GLN A 264 -6.08 -19.48 9.41
C GLN A 264 -6.49 -20.32 10.62
N LEU A 265 -5.73 -21.36 10.89
CA LEU A 265 -6.00 -22.30 11.96
C LEU A 265 -4.69 -22.74 12.67
N ALA A 266 -4.83 -23.15 13.91
CA ALA A 266 -3.83 -23.95 14.59
C ALA A 266 -4.48 -25.25 15.08
N ALA A 267 -3.80 -26.39 14.87
CA ALA A 267 -4.20 -27.69 15.39
C ALA A 267 -3.34 -28.00 16.61
N ARG A 268 -3.99 -28.15 17.78
CA ARG A 268 -3.33 -28.40 19.07
C ARG A 268 -4.07 -29.55 19.77
N ALA A 269 -3.38 -30.65 19.99
CA ALA A 269 -3.92 -31.84 20.64
C ALA A 269 -5.31 -32.27 20.06
N GLY A 270 -5.49 -32.16 18.74
CA GLY A 270 -6.72 -32.52 18.03
C GLY A 270 -7.79 -31.42 17.99
N THR A 271 -7.62 -30.31 18.72
CA THR A 271 -8.50 -29.13 18.68
C THR A 271 -8.06 -28.13 17.60
N LEU A 272 -9.00 -27.57 16.86
CA LEU A 272 -8.74 -26.49 15.90
C LEU A 272 -9.02 -25.15 16.56
N LEU A 273 -8.06 -24.24 16.46
CA LEU A 273 -8.11 -22.87 16.97
C LEU A 273 -8.02 -21.88 15.81
N ALA A 274 -8.80 -20.80 15.87
CA ALA A 274 -8.73 -19.71 14.90
C ALA A 274 -8.31 -18.40 15.58
N PRO A 275 -7.45 -17.57 14.92
CA PRO A 275 -7.00 -16.32 15.50
C PRO A 275 -8.06 -15.22 15.37
N GLN A 276 -8.14 -14.36 16.38
CA GLN A 276 -8.97 -13.16 16.39
C GLN A 276 -8.25 -12.01 17.11
N LEU A 277 -8.44 -10.79 16.63
CA LEU A 277 -7.96 -9.59 17.30
C LEU A 277 -8.91 -9.17 18.43
N THR A 278 -8.35 -8.93 19.60
CA THR A 278 -9.07 -8.45 20.77
C THR A 278 -8.44 -7.16 21.31
N ARG A 279 -9.24 -6.29 21.91
CA ARG A 279 -8.72 -5.08 22.58
C ARG A 279 -7.97 -5.44 23.84
N VAL A 280 -6.90 -4.68 24.11
CA VAL A 280 -6.09 -4.81 25.32
C VAL A 280 -5.89 -3.43 25.95
N ASP A 281 -6.00 -3.38 27.26
CA ASP A 281 -5.63 -2.20 28.04
C ASP A 281 -4.22 -2.37 28.64
N ALA A 282 -3.49 -1.26 28.82
CA ALA A 282 -2.20 -1.27 29.50
C ALA A 282 -2.41 -1.41 31.02
N VAL A 283 -1.67 -2.30 31.67
CA VAL A 283 -1.82 -2.60 33.11
C VAL A 283 -0.45 -2.80 33.77
N GLY A 284 0.56 -2.02 33.45
CA GLY A 284 1.91 -2.23 34.00
C GLY A 284 2.57 -0.99 34.54
N GLU A 285 3.69 -1.17 35.22
CA GLU A 285 4.53 -0.08 35.71
C GLU A 285 5.34 0.52 34.57
N PRO A 286 5.63 1.85 34.58
CA PRO A 286 6.47 2.49 33.61
C PRO A 286 7.86 1.85 33.54
N VAL A 287 8.40 1.68 32.33
CA VAL A 287 9.76 1.19 32.14
C VAL A 287 10.74 2.33 32.40
N THR A 288 11.69 2.12 33.32
CA THR A 288 12.78 3.06 33.58
C THR A 288 13.92 2.78 32.61
N LEU A 289 14.40 3.80 31.91
CA LEU A 289 15.43 3.71 30.88
C LEU A 289 16.66 4.51 31.29
N ASP A 290 17.48 3.92 32.18
CA ASP A 290 18.76 4.51 32.58
C ASP A 290 19.90 3.88 31.77
N GLY A 291 20.64 4.70 31.00
CA GLY A 291 21.79 4.26 30.21
C GLY A 291 21.66 4.49 28.73
N THR A 292 22.37 3.70 27.91
CA THR A 292 22.43 3.93 26.46
C THR A 292 21.34 3.14 25.74
N VAL A 293 20.53 3.85 24.94
CA VAL A 293 19.54 3.23 24.05
C VAL A 293 20.01 3.27 22.61
N LEU A 294 20.04 2.11 21.99
CA LEU A 294 20.33 1.94 20.57
C LEU A 294 19.04 2.06 19.74
N ILE A 295 19.06 2.88 18.68
CA ILE A 295 17.95 2.97 17.72
C ILE A 295 18.49 2.71 16.31
N THR A 296 18.10 1.62 15.68
CA THR A 296 18.36 1.40 14.25
C THR A 296 17.34 2.12 13.39
N GLY A 297 17.76 2.68 12.26
CA GLY A 297 16.91 3.60 11.51
C GLY A 297 16.72 4.94 12.23
N GLY A 298 17.56 5.26 13.22
CA GLY A 298 17.41 6.38 14.13
C GLY A 298 17.40 7.78 13.47
N THR A 299 17.96 7.92 12.28
CA THR A 299 17.89 9.16 11.47
C THR A 299 16.72 9.18 10.49
N GLY A 300 15.88 8.12 10.46
CA GLY A 300 14.68 8.04 9.62
C GLY A 300 13.46 8.66 10.31
N GLY A 301 12.33 8.77 9.59
CA GLY A 301 11.12 9.42 10.09
C GLY A 301 10.68 8.92 11.47
N LEU A 302 10.36 7.62 11.61
CA LEU A 302 9.90 7.08 12.90
C LEU A 302 11.02 6.97 13.93
N GLY A 303 12.25 6.64 13.50
CA GLY A 303 13.39 6.57 14.43
C GLY A 303 13.72 7.91 15.10
N SER A 304 13.61 9.02 14.35
CA SER A 304 13.82 10.36 14.91
C SER A 304 12.69 10.78 15.87
N VAL A 305 11.44 10.43 15.57
CA VAL A 305 10.30 10.64 16.47
C VAL A 305 10.51 9.91 17.79
N VAL A 306 10.86 8.63 17.73
CA VAL A 306 11.15 7.84 18.93
C VAL A 306 12.34 8.41 19.71
N ALA A 307 13.41 8.83 19.03
CA ALA A 307 14.58 9.44 19.70
C ALA A 307 14.20 10.70 20.49
N ARG A 308 13.40 11.59 19.88
CA ARG A 308 12.87 12.78 20.57
C ARG A 308 12.03 12.41 21.79
N HIS A 309 11.11 11.50 21.60
CA HIS A 309 10.21 11.05 22.67
C HIS A 309 10.97 10.45 23.86
N LEU A 310 11.98 9.62 23.61
CA LEU A 310 12.80 9.04 24.67
C LEU A 310 13.55 10.10 25.46
N VAL A 311 14.07 11.14 24.82
CA VAL A 311 14.79 12.23 25.49
C VAL A 311 13.83 13.13 26.29
N THR A 312 12.72 13.52 25.68
CA THR A 312 11.81 14.52 26.25
C THR A 312 10.85 13.93 27.28
N ALA A 313 10.27 12.74 27.01
CA ALA A 313 9.25 12.12 27.87
C ALA A 313 9.86 11.10 28.88
N HIS A 314 10.87 10.33 28.45
CA HIS A 314 11.48 9.30 29.31
C HIS A 314 12.82 9.71 29.93
N GLY A 315 13.34 10.90 29.60
CA GLY A 315 14.57 11.42 30.20
C GLY A 315 15.84 10.64 29.83
N VAL A 316 15.83 9.89 28.72
CA VAL A 316 17.02 9.20 28.22
C VAL A 316 18.10 10.22 27.86
N ARG A 317 19.35 9.98 28.31
CA ARG A 317 20.46 10.91 28.15
C ARG A 317 21.62 10.34 27.30
N SER A 318 21.53 9.11 26.83
CA SER A 318 22.54 8.51 25.94
C SER A 318 21.87 7.74 24.83
N LEU A 319 22.08 8.18 23.59
CA LEU A 319 21.50 7.58 22.39
C LEU A 319 22.60 7.17 21.42
N LEU A 320 22.49 5.94 20.91
CA LEU A 320 23.26 5.43 19.78
C LEU A 320 22.33 5.23 18.58
N LEU A 321 22.40 6.16 17.60
CA LEU A 321 21.56 6.12 16.41
C LEU A 321 22.31 5.46 15.26
N LEU A 322 21.77 4.38 14.71
CA LEU A 322 22.34 3.69 13.57
C LEU A 322 21.51 3.94 12.31
N SER A 323 22.19 4.26 11.24
CA SER A 323 21.63 4.26 9.89
C SER A 323 22.72 3.98 8.86
N ARG A 324 22.35 3.54 7.67
CA ARG A 324 23.34 3.25 6.60
C ARG A 324 24.17 4.46 6.20
N ARG A 325 23.61 5.66 6.28
CA ARG A 325 24.30 6.93 5.96
C ARG A 325 24.93 7.62 7.18
N GLY A 326 24.62 7.18 8.37
CA GLY A 326 25.13 7.80 9.60
C GLY A 326 24.83 9.29 9.66
N ALA A 327 25.83 10.10 10.01
CA ALA A 327 25.72 11.55 10.07
C ALA A 327 25.43 12.23 8.71
N ALA A 328 25.74 11.56 7.59
CA ALA A 328 25.40 12.08 6.26
C ALA A 328 23.91 11.89 5.88
N ALA A 329 23.08 11.32 6.76
CA ALA A 329 21.66 11.22 6.52
C ALA A 329 20.99 12.61 6.59
N PRO A 330 20.05 12.95 5.66
CA PRO A 330 19.34 14.22 5.69
C PRO A 330 18.67 14.46 7.05
N GLY A 331 18.92 15.63 7.66
CA GLY A 331 18.37 16.02 8.95
C GLY A 331 19.06 15.41 10.17
N ALA A 332 20.12 14.60 10.00
CA ALA A 332 20.82 13.99 11.12
C ALA A 332 21.47 15.02 12.03
N ASP A 333 22.14 16.05 11.47
CA ASP A 333 22.80 17.09 12.24
C ASP A 333 21.78 17.91 13.05
N ALA A 334 20.65 18.29 12.43
CA ALA A 334 19.58 19.00 13.11
C ALA A 334 18.97 18.18 14.27
N LEU A 335 18.79 16.88 14.07
CA LEU A 335 18.32 15.97 15.14
C LEU A 335 19.33 15.91 16.29
N VAL A 336 20.62 15.80 16.00
CA VAL A 336 21.68 15.77 17.03
C VAL A 336 21.72 17.09 17.81
N GLU A 337 21.67 18.24 17.12
CA GLU A 337 21.62 19.55 17.75
C GLU A 337 20.41 19.69 18.69
N GLU A 338 19.23 19.29 18.20
CA GLU A 338 17.98 19.32 18.96
C GLU A 338 18.07 18.48 20.24
N LEU A 339 18.44 17.20 20.12
CA LEU A 339 18.51 16.28 21.25
C LEU A 339 19.63 16.66 22.24
N THR A 340 20.73 17.24 21.74
CA THR A 340 21.83 17.73 22.59
C THR A 340 21.40 18.96 23.37
N ALA A 341 20.59 19.84 22.77
CA ALA A 341 20.03 20.99 23.48
C ALA A 341 19.10 20.56 24.64
N GLU A 342 18.41 19.42 24.51
CA GLU A 342 17.62 18.77 25.56
C GLU A 342 18.48 18.00 26.59
N GLY A 343 19.82 18.02 26.46
CA GLY A 343 20.75 17.43 27.38
C GLY A 343 21.09 15.95 27.16
N ALA A 344 20.86 15.43 25.98
CA ALA A 344 21.24 14.06 25.62
C ALA A 344 22.59 14.02 24.91
N GLU A 345 23.39 13.00 25.20
CA GLU A 345 24.55 12.62 24.40
C GLU A 345 24.09 11.74 23.25
N VAL A 346 24.30 12.19 22.01
CA VAL A 346 23.83 11.48 20.82
C VAL A 346 25.00 11.12 19.92
N LYS A 347 25.18 9.81 19.69
CA LYS A 347 26.17 9.31 18.75
C LYS A 347 25.47 8.74 17.52
N VAL A 348 25.72 9.31 16.34
CA VAL A 348 25.22 8.81 15.06
C VAL A 348 26.30 8.02 14.35
N VAL A 349 26.02 6.79 13.98
CA VAL A 349 27.01 5.88 13.36
C VAL A 349 26.44 5.33 12.02
N ALA A 350 27.29 5.39 10.99
CA ALA A 350 27.00 4.73 9.73
C ALA A 350 27.21 3.20 9.88
N CYS A 351 26.13 2.45 9.85
CA CYS A 351 26.15 0.99 9.98
C CYS A 351 24.94 0.38 9.31
N ASP A 352 25.13 -0.64 8.50
CA ASP A 352 24.05 -1.53 8.10
C ASP A 352 23.90 -2.60 9.19
N ALA A 353 22.77 -2.59 9.90
CA ALA A 353 22.53 -3.56 10.96
C ALA A 353 22.33 -5.00 10.43
N ALA A 354 22.11 -5.18 9.13
CA ALA A 354 22.09 -6.47 8.48
C ALA A 354 23.51 -7.06 8.28
N ASP A 355 24.57 -6.23 8.38
CA ASP A 355 25.96 -6.70 8.43
C ASP A 355 26.35 -6.98 9.87
N ARG A 356 26.43 -8.28 10.21
CA ARG A 356 26.77 -8.73 11.58
C ARG A 356 28.13 -8.23 12.05
N SER A 357 29.12 -8.19 11.16
CA SER A 357 30.49 -7.76 11.51
C SER A 357 30.52 -6.27 11.82
N ALA A 358 29.94 -5.46 10.95
CA ALA A 358 29.84 -4.00 11.15
C ALA A 358 29.06 -3.67 12.44
N LEU A 359 27.96 -4.37 12.69
CA LEU A 359 27.17 -4.18 13.91
C LEU A 359 27.95 -4.59 15.16
N ALA A 360 28.66 -5.72 15.13
CA ALA A 360 29.49 -6.18 16.25
C ALA A 360 30.59 -5.18 16.59
N ASP A 361 31.26 -4.60 15.59
CA ASP A 361 32.27 -3.55 15.78
C ASP A 361 31.71 -2.31 16.45
N VAL A 362 30.51 -1.89 16.05
CA VAL A 362 29.82 -0.73 16.66
C VAL A 362 29.41 -0.99 18.10
N LEU A 363 28.99 -2.21 18.42
CA LEU A 363 28.55 -2.61 19.76
C LEU A 363 29.69 -2.99 20.68
N ALA A 364 30.92 -3.12 20.17
CA ALA A 364 32.09 -3.51 20.97
C ALA A 364 32.32 -2.51 22.11
N GLY A 365 32.19 -3.03 23.35
CA GLY A 365 32.40 -2.23 24.57
C GLY A 365 31.25 -1.23 24.89
N VAL A 366 30.14 -1.29 24.20
CA VAL A 366 28.95 -0.48 24.50
C VAL A 366 28.02 -1.28 25.42
N ALA A 367 27.76 -0.75 26.60
CA ALA A 367 26.73 -1.28 27.50
C ALA A 367 25.38 -0.67 27.14
N LEU A 368 24.50 -1.45 26.55
CA LEU A 368 23.16 -1.04 26.21
C LEU A 368 22.18 -1.38 27.33
N THR A 369 21.20 -0.51 27.54
CA THR A 369 20.04 -0.76 28.40
C THR A 369 18.74 -0.90 27.58
N GLY A 370 18.74 -0.42 26.35
CA GLY A 370 17.61 -0.55 25.44
C GLY A 370 18.02 -0.68 23.99
N VAL A 371 17.24 -1.44 23.24
CA VAL A 371 17.34 -1.58 21.78
C VAL A 371 15.99 -1.30 21.15
N ILE A 372 15.95 -0.41 20.17
CA ILE A 372 14.76 -0.12 19.36
C ILE A 372 15.10 -0.29 17.89
N HIS A 373 14.44 -1.22 17.26
CA HIS A 373 14.64 -1.54 15.85
C HIS A 373 13.51 -0.98 15.00
N THR A 374 13.76 0.16 14.32
CA THR A 374 12.77 0.80 13.43
C THR A 374 13.13 0.66 11.95
N ALA A 375 14.29 0.09 11.62
CA ALA A 375 14.74 -0.02 10.25
C ALA A 375 13.82 -0.91 9.40
N GLY A 376 13.60 -0.51 8.16
CA GLY A 376 12.81 -1.25 7.19
C GLY A 376 12.76 -0.51 5.86
N ILE A 377 12.42 -1.25 4.80
CA ILE A 377 12.17 -0.73 3.46
C ILE A 377 10.95 -1.43 2.87
N LEU A 378 10.36 -0.83 1.84
CA LEU A 378 9.32 -1.43 1.00
C LEU A 378 9.91 -1.72 -0.39
N ASP A 379 9.51 -2.84 -0.94
CA ASP A 379 9.72 -3.22 -2.35
C ASP A 379 8.57 -4.14 -2.74
N ASP A 380 7.41 -3.50 -2.94
CA ASP A 380 6.11 -4.14 -3.00
C ASP A 380 5.92 -4.84 -4.38
N GLY A 381 5.18 -5.95 -4.37
CA GLY A 381 4.79 -6.71 -5.55
C GLY A 381 3.76 -7.77 -5.18
N VAL A 382 2.78 -8.00 -6.05
CA VAL A 382 1.82 -9.10 -5.85
C VAL A 382 2.55 -10.44 -5.96
N ILE A 383 2.05 -11.46 -5.27
CA ILE A 383 2.71 -12.78 -5.18
C ILE A 383 3.12 -13.32 -6.55
N SER A 384 2.29 -13.15 -7.57
CA SER A 384 2.56 -13.67 -8.93
C SER A 384 3.76 -13.01 -9.64
N THR A 385 4.16 -11.80 -9.22
CA THR A 385 5.26 -11.04 -9.85
C THR A 385 6.41 -10.74 -8.88
N LEU A 386 6.24 -11.04 -7.60
CA LEU A 386 7.28 -10.82 -6.59
C LEU A 386 8.52 -11.66 -6.90
N THR A 387 9.70 -11.06 -6.84
CA THR A 387 10.97 -11.77 -7.13
C THR A 387 11.72 -12.13 -5.86
N PRO A 388 12.58 -13.16 -5.89
CA PRO A 388 13.47 -13.50 -4.77
C PRO A 388 14.34 -12.32 -4.33
N GLU A 389 14.83 -11.51 -5.24
CA GLU A 389 15.67 -10.34 -4.94
C GLU A 389 14.88 -9.28 -4.16
N GLN A 390 13.59 -9.05 -4.49
CA GLN A 390 12.72 -8.16 -3.73
C GLN A 390 12.47 -8.73 -2.32
N VAL A 391 12.29 -10.05 -2.22
CA VAL A 391 12.16 -10.72 -0.91
C VAL A 391 13.41 -10.50 -0.06
N HIS A 392 14.59 -10.85 -0.57
CA HIS A 392 15.85 -10.70 0.18
C HIS A 392 16.11 -9.25 0.58
N ARG A 393 15.86 -8.29 -0.32
CA ARG A 393 16.05 -6.86 -0.05
C ARG A 393 15.21 -6.36 1.11
N VAL A 394 13.95 -6.80 1.20
CA VAL A 394 13.02 -6.39 2.27
C VAL A 394 13.28 -7.14 3.57
N LEU A 395 13.67 -8.43 3.49
CA LEU A 395 13.95 -9.24 4.68
C LEU A 395 15.24 -8.78 5.38
N ALA A 396 16.32 -8.43 4.67
CA ALA A 396 17.59 -8.10 5.27
C ALA A 396 17.50 -7.06 6.40
N PRO A 397 16.92 -5.86 6.24
CA PRO A 397 16.81 -4.90 7.33
C PRO A 397 15.84 -5.31 8.45
N LYS A 398 15.01 -6.36 8.28
CA LYS A 398 14.09 -6.84 9.30
C LYS A 398 14.52 -8.16 9.93
N VAL A 399 14.87 -9.14 9.12
CA VAL A 399 15.25 -10.48 9.60
C VAL A 399 16.70 -10.48 10.08
N ASP A 400 17.65 -10.15 9.19
CA ASP A 400 19.07 -10.25 9.50
C ASP A 400 19.45 -9.25 10.59
N ALA A 401 19.02 -7.99 10.46
CA ALA A 401 19.30 -6.96 11.44
C ALA A 401 18.73 -7.29 12.82
N ALA A 402 17.47 -7.74 12.91
CA ALA A 402 16.85 -8.08 14.18
C ALA A 402 17.49 -9.31 14.82
N TRP A 403 17.87 -10.31 14.01
CA TRP A 403 18.62 -11.47 14.49
C TRP A 403 19.98 -11.08 15.05
N HIS A 404 20.75 -10.26 14.32
CA HIS A 404 22.06 -9.80 14.76
C HIS A 404 21.95 -8.95 16.03
N LEU A 405 20.96 -8.09 16.15
CA LEU A 405 20.68 -7.35 17.38
C LEU A 405 20.37 -8.31 18.53
N HIS A 406 19.53 -9.34 18.28
CA HIS A 406 19.23 -10.34 19.29
C HIS A 406 20.49 -11.10 19.73
N ASP A 407 21.24 -11.64 18.78
CA ASP A 407 22.41 -12.49 19.06
C ASP A 407 23.51 -11.71 19.78
N LEU A 408 23.81 -10.48 19.35
CA LEU A 408 24.87 -9.65 19.92
C LEU A 408 24.50 -8.99 21.26
N THR A 409 23.22 -8.97 21.63
CA THR A 409 22.76 -8.34 22.88
C THR A 409 22.08 -9.31 23.84
N ARG A 410 22.00 -10.59 23.54
CA ARG A 410 21.26 -11.55 24.37
C ARG A 410 21.87 -11.73 25.77
N ASP A 411 23.17 -11.51 25.92
CA ASP A 411 23.88 -11.61 27.17
C ASP A 411 23.99 -10.27 27.93
N GLN A 412 23.39 -9.18 27.37
CA GLN A 412 23.27 -7.89 28.03
C GLN A 412 21.96 -7.82 28.82
N ASP A 413 21.97 -7.16 29.99
CA ASP A 413 20.78 -6.96 30.81
C ASP A 413 19.95 -5.80 30.27
N LEU A 414 19.22 -6.06 29.17
CA LEU A 414 18.38 -5.06 28.53
C LEU A 414 17.07 -4.91 29.29
N SER A 415 16.74 -3.67 29.68
CA SER A 415 15.41 -3.31 30.18
C SER A 415 14.36 -3.30 29.08
N MET A 416 14.80 -3.07 27.81
CA MET A 416 13.91 -2.92 26.68
C MET A 416 14.53 -3.46 25.38
N PHE A 417 13.76 -4.25 24.63
CA PHE A 417 14.05 -4.63 23.25
C PHE A 417 12.77 -4.49 22.43
N VAL A 418 12.66 -3.41 21.67
CA VAL A 418 11.46 -3.06 20.87
C VAL A 418 11.74 -3.26 19.40
N VAL A 419 10.84 -3.92 18.70
CA VAL A 419 10.85 -4.00 17.24
C VAL A 419 9.60 -3.35 16.64
N PHE A 420 9.78 -2.53 15.62
CA PHE A 420 8.70 -1.91 14.86
C PHE A 420 8.26 -2.86 13.74
N SER A 421 7.22 -3.62 14.03
CA SER A 421 6.50 -4.47 13.11
C SER A 421 5.35 -3.73 12.44
N SER A 422 4.47 -4.42 11.73
CA SER A 422 3.32 -3.85 11.04
C SER A 422 2.10 -4.75 11.14
N LEU A 423 0.92 -4.15 11.24
CA LEU A 423 -0.35 -4.87 11.11
C LEU A 423 -0.45 -5.64 9.78
N ALA A 424 0.29 -5.25 8.75
CA ALA A 424 0.39 -6.01 7.49
C ALA A 424 0.80 -7.47 7.72
N GLY A 425 1.67 -7.75 8.70
CA GLY A 425 2.04 -9.11 9.11
C GLY A 425 0.88 -9.90 9.72
N LEU A 426 0.03 -9.25 10.51
CA LEU A 426 -1.09 -9.91 11.20
C LEU A 426 -2.31 -10.13 10.30
N ILE A 427 -2.67 -9.12 9.51
CA ILE A 427 -3.91 -9.13 8.71
C ILE A 427 -3.70 -9.59 7.26
N GLY A 428 -2.46 -9.63 6.80
CA GLY A 428 -2.10 -9.76 5.39
C GLY A 428 -2.34 -8.46 4.61
N SER A 429 -1.44 -8.12 3.71
CA SER A 429 -1.57 -6.95 2.85
C SER A 429 -1.27 -7.34 1.41
N PRO A 430 -2.24 -7.22 0.48
CA PRO A 430 -1.99 -7.53 -0.92
C PRO A 430 -0.83 -6.69 -1.47
N GLY A 431 0.05 -7.30 -2.23
CA GLY A 431 1.24 -6.65 -2.77
C GLY A 431 2.41 -6.51 -1.80
N GLN A 432 2.28 -6.92 -0.53
CA GLN A 432 3.30 -6.76 0.52
C GLN A 432 3.71 -8.10 1.15
N GLY A 433 3.76 -9.18 0.38
CA GLY A 433 4.07 -10.51 0.91
C GLY A 433 5.44 -10.61 1.59
N ASN A 434 6.46 -10.03 0.99
CA ASN A 434 7.82 -9.95 1.54
C ASN A 434 7.88 -9.09 2.82
N TYR A 435 7.21 -7.94 2.82
CA TYR A 435 7.13 -7.06 3.98
C TYR A 435 6.36 -7.71 5.14
N ALA A 436 5.25 -8.39 4.85
CA ALA A 436 4.49 -9.14 5.84
C ALA A 436 5.32 -10.28 6.45
N ALA A 437 6.08 -11.03 5.63
CA ALA A 437 6.99 -12.08 6.09
C ALA A 437 8.01 -11.55 7.09
N GLY A 438 8.70 -10.45 6.77
CA GLY A 438 9.67 -9.82 7.66
C GLY A 438 9.06 -9.33 8.98
N ASN A 439 7.83 -8.80 8.95
CA ASN A 439 7.15 -8.35 10.17
C ASN A 439 6.69 -9.51 11.06
N VAL A 440 6.16 -10.60 10.50
CA VAL A 440 5.82 -11.80 11.30
C VAL A 440 7.06 -12.46 11.89
N TYR A 441 8.20 -12.42 11.17
CA TYR A 441 9.46 -12.84 11.76
C TYR A 441 9.82 -12.01 13.00
N LEU A 442 9.74 -10.67 12.94
CA LEU A 442 9.97 -9.79 14.09
C LEU A 442 9.06 -10.14 15.29
N ASP A 443 7.77 -10.34 15.01
CA ASP A 443 6.77 -10.73 16.02
C ASP A 443 7.15 -12.05 16.71
N SER A 444 7.62 -13.01 15.93
CA SER A 444 7.95 -14.35 16.39
C SER A 444 9.28 -14.38 17.13
N LEU A 445 10.30 -13.65 16.66
CA LEU A 445 11.58 -13.49 17.36
C LEU A 445 11.38 -12.91 18.76
N VAL A 446 10.53 -11.90 18.89
CA VAL A 446 10.22 -11.30 20.20
C VAL A 446 9.47 -12.28 21.11
N GLN A 447 8.54 -13.07 20.59
CA GLN A 447 7.89 -14.13 21.38
C GLN A 447 8.90 -15.16 21.88
N GLN A 448 9.84 -15.58 21.03
CA GLN A 448 10.93 -16.49 21.41
C GLN A 448 11.85 -15.86 22.47
N ARG A 449 12.21 -14.57 22.34
CA ARG A 449 12.98 -13.85 23.37
C ARG A 449 12.28 -13.85 24.72
N ARG A 450 10.99 -13.53 24.74
CA ARG A 450 10.16 -13.51 25.97
C ARG A 450 10.06 -14.89 26.61
N SER A 451 9.93 -15.95 25.82
CA SER A 451 9.92 -17.32 26.36
C SER A 451 11.27 -17.74 26.96
N ALA A 452 12.37 -17.16 26.48
CA ALA A 452 13.71 -17.32 27.05
C ALA A 452 13.97 -16.39 28.28
N GLY A 453 12.97 -15.63 28.75
CA GLY A 453 13.11 -14.71 29.86
C GLY A 453 13.78 -13.36 29.53
N LEU A 454 14.01 -13.07 28.26
CA LEU A 454 14.64 -11.83 27.80
C LEU A 454 13.58 -10.73 27.57
N ALA A 455 13.97 -9.47 27.73
CA ALA A 455 13.13 -8.33 27.39
C ALA A 455 12.76 -8.37 25.89
N GLY A 456 11.51 -8.02 25.55
CA GLY A 456 11.09 -7.93 24.16
C GLY A 456 9.62 -7.51 24.01
N ILE A 457 9.37 -6.63 23.06
CA ILE A 457 8.02 -6.28 22.57
C ILE A 457 8.06 -6.00 21.08
N SER A 458 7.15 -6.61 20.35
CA SER A 458 6.86 -6.28 18.96
C SER A 458 5.64 -5.38 18.87
N MET A 459 5.83 -4.22 18.26
CA MET A 459 4.82 -3.22 18.02
C MET A 459 4.38 -3.27 16.56
N ALA A 460 3.28 -3.99 16.27
CA ALA A 460 2.71 -4.11 14.94
C ALA A 460 1.83 -2.89 14.62
N TRP A 461 2.44 -1.88 14.00
CA TRP A 461 1.83 -0.59 13.72
C TRP A 461 0.82 -0.63 12.58
N GLY A 462 -0.29 0.09 12.74
CA GLY A 462 -1.15 0.54 11.66
C GLY A 462 -0.50 1.64 10.81
N PRO A 463 -1.24 2.23 9.85
CA PRO A 463 -0.69 3.30 9.01
C PRO A 463 -0.39 4.54 9.85
N TRP A 464 0.80 5.13 9.66
CA TRP A 464 1.16 6.43 10.19
C TRP A 464 0.77 7.54 9.22
N ASP A 465 0.73 8.78 9.70
CA ASP A 465 0.54 9.94 8.83
C ASP A 465 1.56 9.93 7.67
N GLN A 466 1.13 10.36 6.48
CA GLN A 466 1.94 10.24 5.24
C GLN A 466 3.30 10.95 5.32
N SER A 467 3.43 11.94 6.21
CA SER A 467 4.70 12.62 6.49
C SER A 467 5.68 11.78 7.31
N LEU A 468 5.23 10.65 7.89
CA LEU A 468 6.00 9.84 8.84
C LEU A 468 6.17 8.39 8.33
N GLY A 469 7.37 7.86 8.51
CA GLY A 469 7.68 6.45 8.25
C GLY A 469 7.57 6.04 6.77
N LEU A 470 7.21 4.77 6.54
CA LEU A 470 7.07 4.18 5.20
C LEU A 470 5.69 4.43 4.56
N THR A 471 4.75 5.02 5.32
CA THR A 471 3.36 5.25 4.89
C THR A 471 3.27 6.21 3.69
N GLY A 472 4.22 7.12 3.53
CA GLY A 472 4.32 8.01 2.38
C GLY A 472 4.51 7.29 1.03
N ALA A 473 4.94 6.03 1.05
CA ALA A 473 5.07 5.19 -0.14
C ALA A 473 3.77 4.42 -0.47
N LEU A 474 2.78 4.38 0.44
CA LEU A 474 1.49 3.74 0.19
C LEU A 474 0.67 4.55 -0.80
N SER A 475 0.04 3.86 -1.74
CA SER A 475 -0.86 4.50 -2.70
C SER A 475 -2.15 5.01 -2.02
N GLY A 476 -2.84 5.95 -2.67
CA GLY A 476 -4.16 6.40 -2.23
C GLY A 476 -5.17 5.24 -2.12
N THR A 477 -5.02 4.21 -2.95
CA THR A 477 -5.84 2.99 -2.94
C THR A 477 -5.60 2.15 -1.69
N ASP A 478 -4.34 2.02 -1.24
CA ASP A 478 -4.00 1.29 -0.01
C ASP A 478 -4.58 1.99 1.22
N MET A 479 -4.45 3.31 1.28
CA MET A 479 -5.04 4.12 2.35
C MET A 479 -6.56 4.01 2.38
N HIS A 480 -7.21 4.00 1.20
CA HIS A 480 -8.66 3.79 1.10
C HIS A 480 -9.08 2.39 1.57
N ARG A 481 -8.30 1.35 1.24
CA ARG A 481 -8.55 -0.02 1.71
C ARG A 481 -8.44 -0.13 3.23
N LEU A 482 -7.39 0.43 3.84
CA LEU A 482 -7.22 0.47 5.28
C LEU A 482 -8.36 1.25 5.97
N GLY A 483 -8.78 2.38 5.38
CA GLY A 483 -9.92 3.16 5.85
C GLY A 483 -11.24 2.37 5.84
N ARG A 484 -11.47 1.50 4.85
CA ARG A 484 -12.64 0.60 4.84
C ARG A 484 -12.63 -0.41 5.99
N LEU A 485 -11.45 -0.86 6.43
CA LEU A 485 -11.29 -1.68 7.64
C LEU A 485 -11.40 -0.84 8.92
N GLY A 486 -11.65 0.46 8.80
CA GLY A 486 -11.73 1.38 9.93
C GLY A 486 -10.39 1.80 10.50
N MET A 487 -9.27 1.46 9.86
CA MET A 487 -7.94 1.89 10.28
C MET A 487 -7.64 3.27 9.74
N LEU A 488 -7.32 4.19 10.64
CA LEU A 488 -6.99 5.57 10.32
C LEU A 488 -5.48 5.80 10.49
N PRO A 489 -4.92 6.80 9.79
CA PRO A 489 -3.54 7.23 10.02
C PRO A 489 -3.31 7.67 11.45
N ILE A 490 -2.21 7.23 12.05
CA ILE A 490 -1.77 7.55 13.40
C ILE A 490 -0.91 8.81 13.34
N SER A 491 -1.25 9.85 14.11
CA SER A 491 -0.40 11.04 14.27
C SER A 491 0.82 10.72 15.16
N GLU A 492 1.84 11.60 15.12
CA GLU A 492 3.03 11.47 15.97
C GLU A 492 2.66 11.38 17.46
N GLU A 493 1.81 12.29 17.94
CA GLU A 493 1.35 12.32 19.32
C GLU A 493 0.63 11.02 19.74
N GLN A 494 -0.29 10.52 18.89
CA GLN A 494 -1.01 9.28 19.13
C GLN A 494 -0.07 8.06 19.12
N GLY A 495 0.87 8.04 18.17
CA GLY A 495 1.84 6.96 18.08
C GLY A 495 2.72 6.88 19.31
N MET A 496 3.18 8.00 19.84
CA MET A 496 4.00 8.02 21.05
C MET A 496 3.18 7.65 22.31
N ALA A 497 1.93 8.08 22.39
CA ALA A 497 1.02 7.63 23.44
C ALA A 497 0.75 6.11 23.40
N LEU A 498 0.60 5.53 22.20
CA LEU A 498 0.50 4.08 22.02
C LEU A 498 1.80 3.35 22.37
N PHE A 499 2.95 3.94 22.00
CA PHE A 499 4.27 3.41 22.34
C PHE A 499 4.43 3.25 23.86
N ASP A 500 4.16 4.30 24.63
CA ASP A 500 4.25 4.28 26.10
C ASP A 500 3.33 3.24 26.72
N ARG A 501 2.08 3.19 26.28
CA ARG A 501 1.10 2.21 26.74
C ARG A 501 1.51 0.78 26.38
N ALA A 502 2.08 0.56 25.20
CA ALA A 502 2.54 -0.74 24.74
C ALA A 502 3.70 -1.25 25.61
N LEU A 503 4.64 -0.38 26.01
CA LEU A 503 5.77 -0.75 26.88
C LEU A 503 5.29 -1.33 28.21
N THR A 504 4.13 -0.88 28.72
CA THR A 504 3.57 -1.29 30.01
C THR A 504 2.56 -2.45 29.91
N ALA A 505 2.18 -2.87 28.71
CA ALA A 505 1.11 -3.85 28.51
C ALA A 505 1.50 -5.32 28.85
N GLY A 506 2.77 -5.59 29.06
CA GLY A 506 3.28 -6.92 29.47
C GLY A 506 3.14 -8.03 28.40
N ARG A 507 2.79 -7.68 27.17
CA ARG A 507 2.57 -8.60 26.06
C ARG A 507 3.74 -8.60 25.07
N PRO A 508 4.12 -9.74 24.49
CA PRO A 508 5.21 -9.79 23.51
C PRO A 508 4.86 -9.16 22.15
N LEU A 509 3.58 -9.15 21.78
CA LEU A 509 3.09 -8.67 20.49
C LEU A 509 1.80 -7.86 20.69
N LEU A 510 1.79 -6.65 20.14
CA LEU A 510 0.63 -5.76 20.15
C LEU A 510 0.43 -5.12 18.78
N GLY A 511 -0.80 -5.17 18.28
CA GLY A 511 -1.24 -4.33 17.17
C GLY A 511 -1.60 -2.94 17.69
N LEU A 512 -1.03 -1.91 17.09
CA LEU A 512 -1.20 -0.50 17.50
C LEU A 512 -1.81 0.29 16.36
N THR A 513 -3.02 0.83 16.55
CA THR A 513 -3.73 1.52 15.46
C THR A 513 -4.78 2.47 16.01
N GLU A 514 -5.21 3.40 15.19
CA GLU A 514 -6.46 4.11 15.39
C GLU A 514 -7.57 3.36 14.66
N LEU A 515 -8.57 2.80 15.35
CA LEU A 515 -9.56 1.89 14.80
C LEU A 515 -10.99 2.34 15.03
N LYS A 516 -11.72 2.65 13.96
CA LYS A 516 -13.18 2.88 13.95
C LYS A 516 -13.93 1.55 13.75
N THR A 517 -14.39 0.93 14.83
CA THR A 517 -15.12 -0.35 14.76
C THR A 517 -16.48 -0.23 14.08
N ALA A 518 -17.04 0.98 13.95
CA ALA A 518 -18.26 1.22 13.17
C ALA A 518 -18.11 0.83 11.70
N ALA A 519 -16.94 1.08 11.10
CA ALA A 519 -16.65 0.68 9.72
C ALA A 519 -16.68 -0.84 9.57
N LEU A 520 -16.09 -1.59 10.50
CA LEU A 520 -16.14 -3.05 10.52
C LEU A 520 -17.57 -3.59 10.59
N ARG A 521 -18.43 -2.96 11.42
CA ARG A 521 -19.83 -3.37 11.57
C ARG A 521 -20.68 -3.09 10.33
N ALA A 522 -20.30 -2.11 9.54
CA ALA A 522 -20.98 -1.74 8.28
C ALA A 522 -20.61 -2.69 7.12
N MET A 523 -19.58 -3.52 7.26
CA MET A 523 -19.16 -4.47 6.23
C MET A 523 -20.17 -5.61 6.09
N ALA A 524 -20.48 -5.99 4.86
CA ALA A 524 -21.35 -7.13 4.58
C ALA A 524 -20.70 -8.47 5.01
N ASP A 525 -19.38 -8.57 4.88
CA ASP A 525 -18.57 -9.70 5.34
C ASP A 525 -17.37 -9.19 6.13
N ILE A 526 -17.37 -9.51 7.44
CA ILE A 526 -16.32 -9.08 8.35
C ILE A 526 -15.18 -10.10 8.28
N PRO A 527 -13.94 -9.68 7.95
CA PRO A 527 -12.81 -10.59 7.92
C PRO A 527 -12.67 -11.36 9.24
N ALA A 528 -12.34 -12.66 9.16
CA ALA A 528 -12.32 -13.60 10.28
C ALA A 528 -11.59 -13.03 11.52
N LEU A 529 -10.42 -12.41 11.29
CA LEU A 529 -9.57 -11.85 12.32
C LEU A 529 -10.22 -10.69 13.11
N PHE A 530 -11.19 -9.95 12.53
CA PHE A 530 -11.85 -8.77 13.13
C PHE A 530 -13.21 -9.06 13.76
N ARG A 531 -13.71 -10.29 13.70
CA ARG A 531 -15.08 -10.62 14.18
C ARG A 531 -15.32 -10.25 15.64
N SER A 532 -14.36 -10.48 16.52
CA SER A 532 -14.47 -10.10 17.94
C SER A 532 -14.60 -8.59 18.14
N LEU A 533 -13.94 -7.78 17.32
CA LEU A 533 -13.98 -6.33 17.43
C LEU A 533 -15.29 -5.71 16.93
N ALA A 534 -15.99 -6.40 16.05
CA ALA A 534 -17.27 -5.95 15.52
C ALA A 534 -18.45 -6.14 16.48
N GLY A 535 -18.29 -6.92 17.57
CA GLY A 535 -19.28 -7.01 18.67
C GLY A 535 -20.56 -7.78 18.34
N GLY A 536 -20.52 -8.72 17.40
CA GLY A 536 -21.65 -9.64 17.12
C GLY A 536 -21.33 -11.06 17.57
N PRO A 537 -22.35 -11.87 18.00
CA PRO A 537 -22.16 -13.30 18.08
C PRO A 537 -21.69 -13.77 16.71
N ALA A 538 -20.73 -14.69 16.68
CA ALA A 538 -20.18 -15.25 15.45
C ALA A 538 -21.33 -15.67 14.50
N ARG A 539 -21.75 -14.73 13.65
CA ARG A 539 -22.70 -15.06 12.58
C ARG A 539 -21.85 -15.79 11.56
N ARG A 540 -21.74 -17.11 11.81
CA ARG A 540 -21.24 -18.00 10.80
C ARG A 540 -22.00 -17.67 9.55
N THR A 541 -21.33 -17.06 8.58
CA THR A 541 -21.79 -17.14 7.22
C THR A 541 -21.82 -18.62 6.90
N ARG A 542 -23.02 -19.18 6.94
CA ARG A 542 -23.38 -20.41 6.27
C ARG A 542 -23.19 -20.17 4.77
N ALA A 543 -21.98 -19.84 4.41
CA ALA A 543 -21.57 -19.82 3.03
C ALA A 543 -21.52 -21.27 2.60
N ARG A 544 -22.56 -21.67 1.88
CA ARG A 544 -22.66 -22.84 0.97
C ARG A 544 -23.62 -23.99 1.27
N ALA A 545 -24.17 -24.15 2.48
CA ALA A 545 -25.21 -25.17 2.63
C ALA A 545 -26.66 -24.63 2.56
N GLY A 546 -26.86 -23.31 2.49
CA GLY A 546 -28.15 -22.66 2.36
C GLY A 546 -28.41 -21.93 1.05
N ALA A 547 -27.54 -22.11 0.04
CA ALA A 547 -27.72 -21.54 -1.30
C ALA A 547 -28.82 -22.24 -2.12
N ALA A 548 -29.38 -23.34 -1.65
CA ALA A 548 -30.47 -24.02 -2.34
C ALA A 548 -31.87 -23.42 -2.12
N GLU A 549 -32.04 -22.44 -1.20
CA GLU A 549 -33.37 -21.88 -0.89
C GLU A 549 -33.51 -20.36 -1.01
N ARG A 550 -32.47 -19.64 -1.50
CA ARG A 550 -32.66 -18.27 -2.00
C ARG A 550 -32.71 -18.28 -3.51
N THR A 551 -33.89 -18.49 -4.03
CA THR A 551 -34.27 -18.14 -5.42
C THR A 551 -33.85 -16.69 -5.69
N GLY A 552 -32.66 -16.43 -6.29
CA GLY A 552 -32.25 -15.10 -6.67
C GLY A 552 -30.77 -14.76 -6.70
N GLY A 553 -29.83 -15.71 -6.76
CA GLY A 553 -28.42 -15.41 -7.10
C GLY A 553 -28.31 -14.66 -8.43
N LEU A 554 -27.17 -14.00 -8.72
CA LEU A 554 -26.98 -13.26 -9.97
C LEU A 554 -27.39 -14.10 -11.19
N ALA A 555 -27.00 -15.38 -11.23
CA ALA A 555 -27.41 -16.33 -12.27
C ALA A 555 -28.93 -16.48 -12.39
N GLY A 556 -29.67 -16.54 -11.28
CA GLY A 556 -31.15 -16.60 -11.27
C GLY A 556 -31.78 -15.30 -11.76
N ARG A 557 -31.23 -14.14 -11.42
CA ARG A 557 -31.69 -12.84 -11.94
C ARG A 557 -31.42 -12.69 -13.44
N LEU A 558 -30.34 -13.25 -13.93
CA LEU A 558 -29.97 -13.21 -15.34
C LEU A 558 -30.71 -14.24 -16.20
N ALA A 559 -31.23 -15.35 -15.61
CA ALA A 559 -31.88 -16.44 -16.35
C ALA A 559 -33.14 -16.02 -17.09
N GLY A 560 -33.85 -14.97 -16.62
CA GLY A 560 -35.08 -14.46 -17.26
C GLY A 560 -34.87 -13.32 -18.25
N LEU A 561 -33.62 -12.89 -18.47
CA LEU A 561 -33.28 -11.74 -19.31
C LEU A 561 -32.92 -12.17 -20.74
N THR A 562 -33.20 -11.30 -21.74
CA THR A 562 -32.67 -11.48 -23.09
C THR A 562 -31.14 -11.36 -23.08
N PRO A 563 -30.42 -11.88 -24.09
CA PRO A 563 -28.96 -11.76 -24.17
C PRO A 563 -28.48 -10.29 -24.05
N GLU A 564 -29.17 -9.36 -24.72
CA GLU A 564 -28.84 -7.92 -24.69
C GLU A 564 -29.08 -7.30 -23.30
N GLN A 565 -30.17 -7.67 -22.63
CA GLN A 565 -30.47 -7.21 -21.27
C GLN A 565 -29.46 -7.78 -20.27
N ARG A 566 -29.05 -9.04 -20.44
CA ARG A 566 -28.02 -9.69 -19.61
C ARG A 566 -26.68 -8.98 -19.75
N GLN A 567 -26.26 -8.73 -20.98
CA GLN A 567 -25.03 -8.01 -21.26
C GLN A 567 -25.05 -6.58 -20.66
N SER A 568 -26.15 -5.83 -20.86
CA SER A 568 -26.31 -4.51 -20.27
C SER A 568 -26.22 -4.52 -18.74
N HIS A 569 -26.82 -5.54 -18.10
CA HIS A 569 -26.79 -5.71 -16.65
C HIS A 569 -25.38 -6.03 -16.15
N LEU A 570 -24.67 -6.92 -16.83
CA LEU A 570 -23.28 -7.28 -16.48
C LEU A 570 -22.31 -6.13 -16.74
N LEU A 571 -22.50 -5.37 -17.82
CA LEU A 571 -21.71 -4.16 -18.08
C LEU A 571 -21.90 -3.12 -16.97
N ALA A 572 -23.14 -2.89 -16.54
CA ALA A 572 -23.41 -2.00 -15.42
C ALA A 572 -22.75 -2.50 -14.13
N LEU A 573 -22.82 -3.80 -13.84
CA LEU A 573 -22.18 -4.44 -12.70
C LEU A 573 -20.66 -4.24 -12.72
N VAL A 574 -20.01 -4.53 -13.84
CA VAL A 574 -18.55 -4.36 -13.99
C VAL A 574 -18.15 -2.91 -13.76
N ARG A 575 -18.87 -1.95 -14.38
CA ARG A 575 -18.60 -0.52 -14.22
C ARG A 575 -18.79 -0.04 -12.79
N GLU A 576 -19.81 -0.52 -12.08
CA GLU A 576 -20.06 -0.20 -10.67
C GLU A 576 -18.93 -0.69 -9.77
N HIS A 577 -18.51 -1.95 -9.94
CA HIS A 577 -17.42 -2.51 -9.16
C HIS A 577 -16.06 -1.88 -9.51
N ALA A 578 -15.80 -1.57 -10.78
CA ALA A 578 -14.61 -0.84 -11.20
C ALA A 578 -14.57 0.57 -10.61
N ALA A 579 -15.68 1.29 -10.63
CA ALA A 579 -15.81 2.60 -10.01
C ALA A 579 -15.55 2.52 -8.49
N ALA A 580 -16.12 1.54 -7.81
CA ALA A 580 -15.95 1.35 -6.38
C ALA A 580 -14.50 1.02 -5.99
N VAL A 581 -13.74 0.31 -6.84
CA VAL A 581 -12.30 0.05 -6.64
C VAL A 581 -11.50 1.35 -6.73
N LEU A 582 -11.81 2.20 -7.70
CA LEU A 582 -11.13 3.48 -7.90
C LEU A 582 -11.66 4.60 -6.98
N GLY A 583 -12.59 4.29 -6.06
CA GLY A 583 -13.18 5.29 -5.15
C GLY A 583 -14.14 6.26 -5.80
N HIS A 584 -14.72 5.91 -6.95
CA HIS A 584 -15.78 6.70 -7.59
C HIS A 584 -17.17 6.36 -7.05
N SER A 585 -18.06 7.34 -6.99
CA SER A 585 -19.42 7.18 -6.46
C SER A 585 -20.40 6.50 -7.42
N SER A 586 -20.10 6.40 -8.71
CA SER A 586 -20.97 5.82 -9.75
C SER A 586 -20.18 5.11 -10.84
N GLY A 587 -20.73 3.99 -11.35
CA GLY A 587 -20.22 3.27 -12.51
C GLY A 587 -20.15 4.10 -13.79
N ASP A 588 -20.91 5.21 -13.88
CA ASP A 588 -20.92 6.10 -15.05
C ASP A 588 -19.58 6.79 -15.30
N ARG A 589 -18.72 6.85 -14.28
CA ARG A 589 -17.36 7.37 -14.39
C ARG A 589 -16.41 6.46 -15.16
N ILE A 590 -16.75 5.19 -15.33
CA ILE A 590 -15.99 4.22 -16.09
C ILE A 590 -16.57 4.15 -17.49
N ALA A 591 -15.89 4.69 -18.47
CA ALA A 591 -16.30 4.57 -19.86
C ALA A 591 -16.21 3.09 -20.30
N ALA A 592 -17.26 2.60 -20.99
CA ALA A 592 -17.42 1.17 -21.24
C ALA A 592 -16.28 0.54 -22.05
N GLU A 593 -15.75 1.28 -23.04
CA GLU A 593 -14.72 0.83 -23.98
C GLU A 593 -13.30 1.26 -23.58
N GLN A 594 -13.17 2.17 -22.60
CA GLN A 594 -11.87 2.68 -22.18
C GLN A 594 -11.08 1.58 -21.45
N PRO A 595 -9.80 1.37 -21.80
CA PRO A 595 -8.95 0.40 -21.11
C PRO A 595 -8.80 0.71 -19.62
N PHE A 596 -8.89 -0.32 -18.79
CA PHE A 596 -8.76 -0.18 -17.33
C PHE A 596 -7.46 0.50 -16.90
N ARG A 597 -6.35 0.27 -17.61
CA ARG A 597 -5.07 0.94 -17.35
C ARG A 597 -5.15 2.46 -17.49
N GLU A 598 -5.88 2.95 -18.49
CA GLU A 598 -6.06 4.40 -18.71
C GLU A 598 -6.97 5.05 -17.67
N VAL A 599 -7.81 4.26 -17.02
CA VAL A 599 -8.70 4.72 -15.93
C VAL A 599 -8.00 4.69 -14.57
N GLY A 600 -6.74 4.17 -14.52
CA GLY A 600 -5.92 4.16 -13.30
C GLY A 600 -5.86 2.80 -12.59
N PHE A 601 -6.13 1.69 -13.30
CA PHE A 601 -5.94 0.35 -12.75
C PHE A 601 -4.46 -0.07 -12.84
N ASP A 602 -3.90 -0.42 -11.70
CA ASP A 602 -2.63 -1.12 -11.53
C ASP A 602 -2.87 -2.61 -11.18
N SER A 603 -1.80 -3.36 -10.92
CA SER A 603 -1.90 -4.79 -10.61
C SER A 603 -2.72 -5.07 -9.34
N LEU A 604 -2.69 -4.17 -8.36
CA LEU A 604 -3.39 -4.34 -7.10
C LEU A 604 -4.89 -4.05 -7.23
N THR A 605 -5.25 -2.96 -7.89
CA THR A 605 -6.65 -2.61 -8.20
C THR A 605 -7.29 -3.63 -9.15
N ALA A 606 -6.52 -4.23 -10.05
CA ALA A 606 -6.95 -5.33 -10.90
C ALA A 606 -7.34 -6.58 -10.07
N VAL A 607 -6.52 -6.94 -9.09
CA VAL A 607 -6.81 -8.03 -8.14
C VAL A 607 -8.06 -7.71 -7.30
N GLU A 608 -8.22 -6.47 -6.84
CA GLU A 608 -9.40 -6.07 -6.07
C GLU A 608 -10.68 -6.14 -6.92
N LEU A 609 -10.66 -5.68 -8.17
CA LEU A 609 -11.80 -5.79 -9.08
C LEU A 609 -12.18 -7.26 -9.32
N ARG A 610 -11.18 -8.13 -9.58
CA ARG A 610 -11.40 -9.56 -9.73
C ARG A 610 -12.09 -10.15 -8.50
N ASN A 611 -11.56 -9.87 -7.30
CA ASN A 611 -12.10 -10.43 -6.04
C ASN A 611 -13.55 -9.99 -5.79
N ARG A 612 -13.89 -8.73 -6.09
CA ARG A 612 -15.25 -8.21 -6.00
C ARG A 612 -16.19 -8.91 -6.99
N LEU A 613 -15.73 -9.07 -8.23
CA LEU A 613 -16.53 -9.78 -9.25
C LEU A 613 -16.69 -11.25 -8.91
N GLN A 614 -15.66 -11.94 -8.39
CA GLN A 614 -15.79 -13.32 -7.89
C GLN A 614 -16.87 -13.46 -6.81
N THR A 615 -16.89 -12.51 -5.86
CA THR A 615 -17.88 -12.52 -4.77
C THR A 615 -19.31 -12.38 -5.29
N VAL A 616 -19.55 -11.53 -6.29
CA VAL A 616 -20.90 -11.23 -6.79
C VAL A 616 -21.37 -12.27 -7.83
N THR A 617 -20.43 -12.77 -8.64
CA THR A 617 -20.73 -13.73 -9.71
C THR A 617 -20.66 -15.18 -9.26
N GLU A 618 -20.01 -15.44 -8.11
CA GLU A 618 -19.69 -16.78 -7.60
C GLU A 618 -18.83 -17.62 -8.57
N LEU A 619 -18.17 -16.96 -9.54
CA LEU A 619 -17.26 -17.59 -10.50
C LEU A 619 -15.82 -17.55 -9.97
N SER A 620 -15.05 -18.59 -10.26
CA SER A 620 -13.59 -18.54 -10.14
C SER A 620 -13.02 -17.78 -11.34
N LEU A 621 -12.41 -16.60 -11.09
CA LEU A 621 -11.89 -15.72 -12.13
C LEU A 621 -10.35 -15.70 -12.08
N PRO A 622 -9.67 -15.71 -13.25
CA PRO A 622 -8.20 -15.74 -13.29
C PRO A 622 -7.58 -14.46 -12.73
N SER A 623 -6.34 -14.55 -12.24
CA SER A 623 -5.59 -13.39 -11.75
C SER A 623 -5.28 -12.37 -12.85
N THR A 624 -5.21 -12.81 -14.09
CA THR A 624 -4.97 -11.99 -15.28
C THR A 624 -6.22 -11.32 -15.85
N LEU A 625 -7.39 -11.47 -15.20
CA LEU A 625 -8.71 -11.07 -15.70
C LEU A 625 -8.75 -9.68 -16.36
N VAL A 626 -8.19 -8.67 -15.69
CA VAL A 626 -8.23 -7.26 -16.16
C VAL A 626 -7.25 -7.03 -17.32
N PHE A 627 -6.23 -7.88 -17.45
CA PHE A 627 -5.28 -7.83 -18.56
C PHE A 627 -5.82 -8.57 -19.79
N ASP A 628 -6.50 -9.70 -19.57
CA ASP A 628 -7.11 -10.50 -20.65
C ASP A 628 -8.37 -9.82 -21.22
N TYR A 629 -9.11 -9.10 -20.37
CA TYR A 629 -10.33 -8.37 -20.72
C TYR A 629 -10.16 -6.89 -20.37
N PRO A 630 -9.46 -6.11 -21.21
CA PRO A 630 -8.89 -4.82 -20.83
C PRO A 630 -9.88 -3.68 -20.62
N ASN A 631 -11.17 -3.86 -20.89
CA ASN A 631 -12.21 -2.86 -20.65
C ASN A 631 -13.53 -3.49 -20.15
N ALA A 632 -14.46 -2.65 -19.69
CA ALA A 632 -15.69 -3.11 -19.07
C ALA A 632 -16.59 -3.92 -20.01
N VAL A 633 -16.60 -3.61 -21.30
CA VAL A 633 -17.39 -4.37 -22.31
C VAL A 633 -16.86 -5.78 -22.44
N ARG A 634 -15.55 -5.96 -22.70
CA ARG A 634 -14.94 -7.28 -22.87
C ARG A 634 -15.07 -8.13 -21.62
N LEU A 635 -14.94 -7.52 -20.46
CA LEU A 635 -15.10 -8.21 -19.18
C LEU A 635 -16.55 -8.63 -18.94
N ALA A 636 -17.53 -7.79 -19.31
CA ALA A 636 -18.95 -8.14 -19.23
C ALA A 636 -19.32 -9.28 -20.20
N ASP A 637 -18.76 -9.30 -21.40
CA ASP A 637 -18.95 -10.39 -22.38
C ASP A 637 -18.45 -11.72 -21.83
N PHE A 638 -17.24 -11.74 -21.27
CA PHE A 638 -16.67 -12.91 -20.62
C PHE A 638 -17.54 -13.44 -19.47
N LEU A 639 -18.04 -12.54 -18.63
CA LEU A 639 -18.95 -12.92 -17.54
C LEU A 639 -20.29 -13.46 -18.06
N ALA A 640 -20.80 -12.90 -19.15
CA ALA A 640 -22.04 -13.36 -19.79
C ALA A 640 -21.91 -14.79 -20.32
N GLU A 641 -20.79 -15.12 -20.95
CA GLU A 641 -20.48 -16.50 -21.40
C GLU A 641 -20.42 -17.47 -20.25
N ARG A 642 -19.73 -17.12 -19.16
CA ARG A 642 -19.56 -17.99 -17.98
C ARG A 642 -20.84 -18.19 -17.17
N LEU A 643 -21.69 -17.18 -17.07
CA LEU A 643 -22.96 -17.22 -16.32
C LEU A 643 -24.13 -17.74 -17.16
N GLY A 644 -23.99 -17.72 -18.50
CA GLY A 644 -25.10 -18.00 -19.42
C GLY A 644 -25.54 -19.44 -19.51
N GLY A 645 -24.72 -20.44 -19.08
CA GLY A 645 -25.08 -21.89 -19.07
C GLY A 645 -25.61 -22.45 -20.41
N VAL A 646 -25.45 -21.75 -21.51
CA VAL A 646 -25.87 -22.19 -22.83
C VAL A 646 -24.78 -23.08 -23.38
N ALA A 647 -25.15 -24.32 -23.69
CA ALA A 647 -24.37 -25.18 -24.55
C ALA A 647 -23.78 -24.33 -25.68
N ALA A 648 -22.47 -24.42 -25.83
CA ALA A 648 -21.74 -23.74 -26.87
C ALA A 648 -22.53 -23.81 -28.17
N SER A 649 -23.10 -22.69 -28.61
CA SER A 649 -23.17 -22.45 -30.05
C SER A 649 -21.73 -22.59 -30.51
N PRO A 650 -21.48 -23.27 -31.62
CA PRO A 650 -20.11 -23.34 -32.09
C PRO A 650 -19.65 -21.89 -32.19
N VAL A 651 -18.71 -21.54 -31.31
CA VAL A 651 -17.81 -20.43 -31.57
C VAL A 651 -17.48 -20.65 -33.02
N GLU A 652 -17.78 -19.66 -33.92
CA GLU A 652 -16.98 -19.53 -35.11
C GLU A 652 -15.56 -19.64 -34.58
N THR A 653 -15.01 -20.80 -34.70
CA THR A 653 -13.60 -21.02 -34.47
C THR A 653 -12.94 -19.96 -35.30
N LEU A 654 -12.44 -18.92 -34.63
CA LEU A 654 -11.26 -18.23 -35.15
C LEU A 654 -10.44 -19.39 -35.72
N PRO A 655 -10.12 -19.40 -37.04
CA PRO A 655 -9.57 -20.55 -37.71
C PRO A 655 -8.52 -21.13 -36.78
N ALA A 656 -8.71 -22.40 -36.41
CA ALA A 656 -7.88 -23.07 -35.42
C ALA A 656 -6.48 -22.59 -35.67
N LEU A 657 -5.84 -21.98 -34.66
CA LEU A 657 -4.44 -21.57 -34.76
C LEU A 657 -3.76 -22.80 -35.36
N ARG A 658 -3.37 -22.70 -36.65
CA ARG A 658 -2.62 -23.73 -37.32
C ARG A 658 -1.52 -24.11 -36.35
N SER A 659 -1.28 -25.39 -36.19
CA SER A 659 -0.26 -25.87 -35.28
C SER A 659 1.01 -25.05 -35.55
N VAL A 660 1.73 -24.66 -34.51
CA VAL A 660 2.98 -23.87 -34.61
C VAL A 660 3.97 -24.48 -35.62
N ASP A 661 3.81 -25.75 -35.93
CA ASP A 661 4.59 -26.48 -36.89
C ASP A 661 4.28 -26.13 -38.38
N ASP A 662 3.08 -25.60 -38.69
CA ASP A 662 2.66 -25.26 -40.04
C ASP A 662 2.83 -23.78 -40.42
N ASP A 663 3.02 -22.87 -39.43
CA ASP A 663 3.18 -21.43 -39.64
C ASP A 663 4.09 -20.85 -38.54
N PRO A 664 5.41 -20.98 -38.69
CA PRO A 664 6.36 -20.56 -37.68
C PRO A 664 6.35 -19.06 -37.48
N LEU A 665 6.36 -18.63 -36.22
CA LEU A 665 6.63 -17.25 -35.86
C LEU A 665 8.11 -16.93 -36.20
N VAL A 666 8.34 -15.93 -37.04
CA VAL A 666 9.67 -15.52 -37.43
C VAL A 666 9.95 -14.10 -36.98
N ILE A 667 11.20 -13.85 -36.57
CA ILE A 667 11.69 -12.51 -36.29
C ILE A 667 12.10 -11.91 -37.65
N VAL A 668 11.44 -10.84 -38.11
CA VAL A 668 11.69 -10.18 -39.38
C VAL A 668 12.60 -8.96 -39.25
N GLY A 669 12.88 -8.51 -38.02
CA GLY A 669 13.79 -7.42 -37.72
C GLY A 669 14.14 -7.36 -36.24
N MET A 670 15.27 -6.83 -35.91
CA MET A 670 15.73 -6.54 -34.56
C MET A 670 16.46 -5.19 -34.57
N ALA A 671 16.16 -4.37 -33.55
CA ALA A 671 16.87 -3.12 -33.33
C ALA A 671 17.28 -3.01 -31.87
N CYS A 672 18.39 -2.40 -31.58
CA CYS A 672 18.81 -2.09 -30.22
C CYS A 672 19.75 -0.90 -30.21
N ARG A 673 19.81 -0.20 -29.08
CA ARG A 673 20.83 0.82 -28.79
C ARG A 673 21.30 0.67 -27.36
N PHE A 674 22.57 0.35 -27.18
CA PHE A 674 23.21 0.18 -25.89
C PHE A 674 24.49 1.01 -25.78
N PRO A 675 24.96 1.28 -24.53
CA PRO A 675 26.25 1.92 -24.31
C PRO A 675 27.42 1.18 -25.01
N GLY A 676 28.54 1.87 -25.24
CA GLY A 676 29.73 1.29 -25.83
C GLY A 676 29.67 1.16 -27.36
N GLY A 677 28.84 1.98 -28.01
CA GLY A 677 28.70 2.02 -29.47
C GLY A 677 27.89 0.88 -30.05
N ALA A 678 27.14 0.12 -29.24
CA ALA A 678 26.26 -0.96 -29.67
C ALA A 678 24.94 -0.40 -30.23
N SER A 679 24.97 0.08 -31.48
CA SER A 679 23.85 0.74 -32.17
C SER A 679 22.93 -0.22 -32.93
N ASP A 680 23.28 -1.49 -33.01
CA ASP A 680 22.53 -2.56 -33.66
C ASP A 680 22.86 -3.92 -33.05
N PRO A 681 22.09 -4.98 -33.33
CA PRO A 681 22.29 -6.31 -32.73
C PRO A 681 23.67 -6.92 -33.00
N ASP A 682 24.25 -6.67 -34.18
CA ASP A 682 25.58 -7.22 -34.55
C ASP A 682 26.67 -6.59 -33.67
N ARG A 683 26.65 -5.27 -33.52
CA ARG A 683 27.58 -4.53 -32.67
C ARG A 683 27.39 -4.87 -31.17
N LEU A 684 26.15 -5.12 -30.74
CA LEU A 684 25.90 -5.62 -29.38
C LEU A 684 26.55 -6.99 -29.19
N TRP A 685 26.37 -7.90 -30.15
CA TRP A 685 27.02 -9.23 -30.11
C TRP A 685 28.54 -9.13 -30.11
N GLU A 686 29.08 -8.22 -30.90
CA GLU A 686 30.53 -7.97 -30.99
C GLU A 686 31.07 -7.46 -29.63
N LEU A 687 30.39 -6.52 -29.01
CA LEU A 687 30.74 -5.98 -27.71
C LEU A 687 30.75 -7.08 -26.64
N LEU A 688 29.71 -7.93 -26.59
CA LEU A 688 29.56 -9.02 -25.63
C LEU A 688 30.58 -10.14 -25.90
N SER A 689 30.75 -10.57 -27.14
CA SER A 689 31.67 -11.67 -27.51
C SER A 689 33.14 -11.33 -27.29
N GLN A 690 33.50 -10.05 -27.36
CA GLN A 690 34.84 -9.55 -27.05
C GLN A 690 35.05 -9.22 -25.59
N GLY A 691 34.00 -9.31 -24.76
CA GLY A 691 34.07 -8.96 -23.32
C GLY A 691 34.45 -7.49 -23.10
N ARG A 692 34.06 -6.59 -24.03
CA ARG A 692 34.36 -5.14 -23.90
C ARG A 692 33.40 -4.51 -22.89
N ASP A 693 33.94 -3.59 -22.10
CA ASP A 693 33.14 -2.73 -21.23
C ASP A 693 32.47 -1.62 -22.05
N GLY A 694 31.15 -1.47 -21.87
CA GLY A 694 30.36 -0.41 -22.52
C GLY A 694 30.28 0.88 -21.68
N MET A 695 30.95 0.94 -20.55
CA MET A 695 31.01 2.16 -19.74
C MET A 695 31.94 3.18 -20.33
N GLY A 696 31.57 4.45 -20.31
CA GLY A 696 32.31 5.56 -20.87
C GLY A 696 32.26 6.82 -20.01
N GLU A 697 32.98 7.87 -20.43
CA GLU A 697 32.95 9.17 -19.80
C GLU A 697 31.55 9.83 -19.95
N PHE A 698 31.26 10.80 -19.10
CA PHE A 698 30.01 11.56 -19.22
C PHE A 698 29.93 12.31 -20.57
N PRO A 699 28.80 12.20 -21.28
CA PRO A 699 28.61 12.88 -22.55
C PRO A 699 28.55 14.39 -22.37
N SER A 700 29.21 15.13 -23.25
CA SER A 700 29.25 16.60 -23.21
C SER A 700 28.07 17.28 -23.90
N ASP A 701 27.22 16.52 -24.58
CA ASP A 701 26.09 17.00 -25.41
C ASP A 701 24.75 17.04 -24.64
N ARG A 702 24.73 16.67 -23.34
CA ARG A 702 23.54 16.60 -22.52
C ARG A 702 23.25 17.87 -21.68
N GLY A 703 24.12 18.87 -21.75
CA GLY A 703 24.01 20.08 -20.94
C GLY A 703 24.22 19.87 -19.46
N TRP A 704 24.82 18.75 -19.06
CA TRP A 704 25.13 18.45 -17.67
C TRP A 704 26.40 19.15 -17.20
N ASP A 705 26.45 19.50 -15.90
CA ASP A 705 27.70 19.92 -15.27
C ASP A 705 28.57 18.68 -15.00
N THR A 706 29.42 18.38 -16.01
CA THR A 706 30.30 17.20 -15.96
C THR A 706 31.36 17.32 -14.86
N GLY A 707 31.71 18.54 -14.41
CA GLY A 707 32.62 18.74 -13.30
C GLY A 707 32.04 18.19 -11.97
N LEU A 708 30.76 18.48 -11.70
CA LEU A 708 30.06 17.98 -10.51
C LEU A 708 29.82 16.46 -10.59
N LEU A 709 29.49 15.96 -11.77
CA LEU A 709 29.18 14.53 -11.98
C LEU A 709 30.42 13.66 -11.82
N THR A 710 31.60 14.10 -12.29
CA THR A 710 32.86 13.37 -12.11
C THR A 710 33.36 13.29 -10.68
N GLU A 711 32.87 14.16 -9.76
CA GLU A 711 33.10 14.02 -8.33
C GLU A 711 32.30 12.87 -7.71
N LEU A 712 31.14 12.50 -8.32
CA LEU A 712 30.25 11.44 -7.83
C LEU A 712 30.52 10.07 -8.48
N ALA A 713 30.87 10.06 -9.77
CA ALA A 713 31.20 8.84 -10.51
C ALA A 713 32.15 9.16 -11.66
N HIS A 714 33.06 8.23 -11.98
CA HIS A 714 34.06 8.46 -13.03
C HIS A 714 33.63 7.99 -14.44
N ALA A 715 32.60 7.12 -14.50
CA ALA A 715 32.09 6.57 -15.76
C ALA A 715 30.62 6.14 -15.58
N GLY A 716 29.92 6.01 -16.72
CA GLY A 716 28.54 5.53 -16.79
C GLY A 716 28.24 4.86 -18.11
N GLY A 717 27.13 4.14 -18.18
CA GLY A 717 26.62 3.56 -19.40
C GLY A 717 25.76 4.56 -20.18
N PHE A 718 26.31 5.20 -21.22
CA PHE A 718 25.59 6.21 -22.02
C PHE A 718 25.39 5.75 -23.45
N VAL A 719 24.20 5.99 -23.99
CA VAL A 719 23.89 5.72 -25.40
C VAL A 719 24.34 6.91 -26.23
N ASP A 720 25.23 6.68 -27.20
CA ASP A 720 25.70 7.70 -28.10
C ASP A 720 24.55 8.20 -29.01
N GLY A 721 24.55 9.50 -29.30
CA GLY A 721 23.55 10.11 -30.16
C GLY A 721 22.10 10.07 -29.63
N ALA A 722 21.88 9.84 -28.32
CA ALA A 722 20.54 9.79 -27.77
C ALA A 722 19.77 11.13 -27.88
N MET A 723 20.47 12.23 -28.13
CA MET A 723 19.88 13.55 -28.39
C MET A 723 19.64 13.81 -29.88
N ASP A 724 20.22 13.01 -30.79
CA ASP A 724 20.01 13.10 -32.20
C ASP A 724 18.66 12.50 -32.60
N PHE A 725 17.89 13.18 -33.43
CA PHE A 725 16.59 12.70 -33.89
C PHE A 725 16.17 13.42 -35.17
N ASP A 726 15.82 12.66 -36.19
CA ASP A 726 15.29 13.23 -37.43
C ASP A 726 13.80 13.49 -37.35
N ALA A 727 13.43 14.63 -36.76
CA ALA A 727 12.04 15.05 -36.63
C ALA A 727 11.29 15.13 -37.96
N GLY A 728 12.02 15.47 -39.06
CA GLY A 728 11.44 15.57 -40.42
C GLY A 728 11.02 14.20 -40.96
N PHE A 729 11.81 13.17 -40.71
CA PHE A 729 11.51 11.79 -41.13
C PHE A 729 10.24 11.27 -40.45
N PHE A 730 10.09 11.57 -39.17
CA PHE A 730 8.91 11.16 -38.37
C PHE A 730 7.71 12.11 -38.44
N ALA A 731 7.77 13.10 -39.36
CA ALA A 731 6.72 14.12 -39.54
C ALA A 731 6.37 14.90 -38.26
N MET A 732 7.31 15.03 -37.32
CA MET A 732 7.18 15.78 -36.09
C MET A 732 7.64 17.23 -36.27
N SER A 733 6.95 18.18 -35.61
CA SER A 733 7.43 19.57 -35.60
C SER A 733 8.69 19.68 -34.71
N PRO A 734 9.64 20.61 -35.03
CA PRO A 734 10.84 20.79 -34.20
C PRO A 734 10.53 21.07 -32.73
N ARG A 735 9.42 21.77 -32.45
CA ARG A 735 8.98 22.08 -31.09
C ARG A 735 8.47 20.83 -30.35
N GLU A 736 7.75 19.98 -31.04
CA GLU A 736 7.25 18.70 -30.55
C GLU A 736 8.42 17.74 -30.29
N ALA A 737 9.36 17.64 -31.22
CA ALA A 737 10.55 16.81 -31.07
C ALA A 737 11.41 17.23 -29.88
N LEU A 738 11.53 18.53 -29.60
CA LEU A 738 12.22 19.03 -28.40
C LEU A 738 11.49 18.70 -27.10
N ALA A 739 10.16 18.62 -27.12
CA ALA A 739 9.33 18.30 -25.97
C ALA A 739 9.19 16.77 -25.74
N THR A 740 9.54 15.95 -26.74
CA THR A 740 9.45 14.49 -26.66
C THR A 740 10.66 13.93 -25.90
N ASP A 741 10.40 13.06 -24.94
CA ASP A 741 11.44 12.39 -24.15
C ASP A 741 12.41 11.60 -25.06
N PRO A 742 13.73 11.63 -24.80
CA PRO A 742 14.73 10.88 -25.58
C PRO A 742 14.41 9.38 -25.72
N GLN A 743 13.81 8.75 -24.72
CA GLN A 743 13.41 7.33 -24.79
C GLN A 743 12.35 7.09 -25.87
N GLN A 744 11.38 7.99 -26.01
CA GLN A 744 10.36 7.89 -27.05
C GLN A 744 10.95 8.10 -28.44
N ARG A 745 11.89 9.03 -28.59
CA ARG A 745 12.61 9.24 -29.86
C ARG A 745 13.44 8.02 -30.26
N LEU A 746 14.18 7.42 -29.33
CA LEU A 746 14.94 6.19 -29.55
C LEU A 746 14.04 4.99 -29.91
N LEU A 747 12.84 4.88 -29.31
CA LEU A 747 11.88 3.85 -29.69
C LEU A 747 11.33 4.03 -31.09
N LEU A 748 11.03 5.27 -31.51
CA LEU A 748 10.61 5.56 -32.89
C LEU A 748 11.69 5.19 -33.91
N GLU A 749 12.96 5.50 -33.64
CA GLU A 749 14.08 5.13 -34.51
C GLU A 749 14.34 3.62 -34.55
N GLY A 750 14.04 2.91 -33.48
CA GLY A 750 14.25 1.46 -33.37
C GLY A 750 13.10 0.62 -33.92
N SER A 751 11.93 1.24 -34.20
CA SER A 751 10.75 0.54 -34.72
C SER A 751 10.66 0.58 -36.20
#